data_1bcdf75b1e5a4f9ed2188a81ec224444
#
_entry.id   1bcdf75b1e5a4f9ed2188a81ec224444
#
_cell.length_a   1.000
_cell.length_b   1.000
_cell.length_c   1.000
_cell.angle_alpha   90.00
_cell.angle_beta   90.00
_cell.angle_gamma   90.00
#
_symmetry.space_group_name_H-M   'P 1'
#
loop_
_entity.id
_entity.type
_entity.pdbx_description
1 polymer ?
#
loop_
_entity_poly.entity_id
_entity_poly.type
_entity_poly.pdbx_seq_one_letter_code
_entity_poly.pdbx_strand_id
1 'polypeptide(L)'
;MIRDKFLKNKRIKKLLASMAVFVSAVCVSTAVSGFTTQVYAEATIGTNISVKTSDNNYIRWATPVKAYLVNIGDGNLMRVQSDGSNVYVEYYNSELQVTDYKQIPTELSEFGGFYDGADAYYIVSGQSNPSESADVECFRITRYDKSWNRITSTGLYNCNTVGPFHAGSLRMTESDGYLFIRTSHTMYKSSDGYNHQANVTIQVDEKNMNITDSFTKIMNSAYGYVSHSFNQFIKTDGNHLVAVDHGDAYPRSIALIEYPTDFTTGQFISNMDYWGDNCKCTSLLNIAGTTGDNTTNASVGGFEVTDSAYIVAASSIDQDNNGKLRNICILSKSKADGNTKINWITDYTGDDYSATTPHLVKMADNRYLVLWCKRSDREGTVYYTFVDNNGNQTDKIRTMTGKLSQCEPVMYGDMAIWYTSDEDSVSFHGIFKDGSAYGTERGLLQEADGTWKYYVNDEVDYDYTGLANNEYGWFYVKNGVLDWSYTGLAQNEYGWFYVNNGVLDWSYTGLAQNEYGWFYVNNGVLDWSYTGLAEYAGNWFYVSGGIVNWNYTGLAEYAGNWFYVSGGIVDWSYTGTASNEYGTFYIKKGVLDWSYTGLVYSKDGTAYIVNGILDKDYTGVVEDSAGVLWYVENGMVNKEYNGYVKSDDVTYKVINGIAVKHNHLYTSEVTKKATCTEDGEKTYTCSICNDTYTESIEKTGHKYVDTVVEPTDTEKGYTEHTCSVCGDTYRDNYTDVIVPEYEDVDITEDNWKDYLYVYECIVPEYDADGIANLTYYCRLAVKPEIMEKLNPGEYTTITYDINCFVNRNSTISYDFSSGEEEYIVDEGWTKKRNLLGSIENETGKINIGGSNSDYSYIYHTYKDVDDKAMSGDITMNTVNTYILEMASVTGKLSVRSN
;
A
#
# COMPACT_ATOMS: atom_id res chain seq x y z
N MET A 1 30.86 20.89 -17.48
CA MET A 1 30.57 19.64 -18.22
C MET A 1 29.11 19.18 -18.10
N ILE A 2 28.26 19.82 -17.25
CA ILE A 2 26.81 19.57 -17.16
C ILE A 2 26.00 20.57 -18.03
N ARG A 3 26.54 21.75 -18.32
CA ARG A 3 25.86 22.79 -19.09
C ARG A 3 25.73 22.48 -20.60
N ASP A 4 26.56 21.61 -21.15
CA ASP A 4 26.59 21.32 -22.61
C ASP A 4 25.71 20.13 -23.03
N LYS A 5 25.13 19.35 -22.08
CA LYS A 5 24.21 18.25 -22.40
C LYS A 5 22.75 18.71 -22.57
N PHE A 6 22.38 19.84 -21.97
CA PHE A 6 21.00 20.36 -22.04
C PHE A 6 20.64 21.05 -23.38
N LEU A 7 21.64 21.52 -24.12
CA LEU A 7 21.41 22.30 -25.38
C LEU A 7 21.26 21.42 -26.63
N LYS A 8 21.34 20.10 -26.54
CA LYS A 8 21.20 19.19 -27.70
C LYS A 8 19.82 18.60 -27.93
N ASN A 9 18.84 18.90 -27.09
CA ASN A 9 17.48 18.35 -27.26
C ASN A 9 16.66 19.28 -28.18
N LYS A 10 16.34 18.80 -29.38
CA LYS A 10 15.61 19.56 -30.43
C LYS A 10 14.19 20.03 -29.98
N ARG A 11 13.60 19.39 -28.96
CA ARG A 11 12.29 19.79 -28.41
C ARG A 11 12.39 21.05 -27.55
N ILE A 12 13.47 21.21 -26.78
CA ILE A 12 13.70 22.39 -25.94
C ILE A 12 14.01 23.63 -26.81
N LYS A 13 14.69 23.47 -27.95
CA LYS A 13 14.94 24.58 -28.89
C LYS A 13 13.65 25.08 -29.56
N LYS A 14 12.65 24.24 -29.80
CA LYS A 14 11.34 24.66 -30.32
C LYS A 14 10.55 25.43 -29.26
N LEU A 15 10.64 25.06 -27.99
CA LEU A 15 9.97 25.76 -26.90
C LEU A 15 10.55 27.18 -26.67
N LEU A 16 11.88 27.30 -26.69
CA LEU A 16 12.56 28.60 -26.51
C LEU A 16 12.40 29.53 -27.72
N ALA A 17 12.24 29.00 -28.92
CA ALA A 17 11.96 29.81 -30.12
C ALA A 17 10.51 30.34 -30.14
N SER A 18 9.55 29.65 -29.56
CA SER A 18 8.17 30.11 -29.41
C SER A 18 8.03 31.22 -28.37
N MET A 19 8.84 31.21 -27.29
CA MET A 19 8.82 32.24 -26.25
C MET A 19 9.43 33.59 -26.74
N ALA A 20 10.39 33.59 -27.68
CA ALA A 20 11.00 34.79 -28.20
C ALA A 20 10.12 35.54 -29.20
N VAL A 21 9.07 34.92 -29.75
CA VAL A 21 8.15 35.55 -30.70
C VAL A 21 6.98 36.26 -29.99
N PHE A 22 6.71 35.90 -28.72
CA PHE A 22 5.54 36.44 -28.00
C PHE A 22 5.74 37.85 -27.40
N VAL A 23 6.97 38.32 -27.24
CA VAL A 23 7.24 39.66 -26.67
C VAL A 23 7.22 40.76 -27.78
N SER A 24 7.23 40.41 -29.06
CA SER A 24 7.28 41.35 -30.18
C SER A 24 6.04 41.44 -31.07
N ALA A 25 4.97 40.70 -30.73
CA ALA A 25 3.76 40.60 -31.58
C ALA A 25 2.48 41.21 -30.96
N VAL A 26 2.60 42.14 -30.02
CA VAL A 26 1.44 42.87 -29.46
C VAL A 26 1.06 44.11 -30.31
N CYS A 27 1.67 44.33 -31.46
CA CYS A 27 1.22 45.41 -32.38
C CYS A 27 0.93 44.85 -33.76
N VAL A 28 -0.35 44.99 -34.17
CA VAL A 28 -0.91 44.94 -35.54
C VAL A 28 -1.11 43.59 -36.17
N SER A 29 -2.37 43.12 -36.16
CA SER A 29 -3.17 42.95 -37.38
C SER A 29 -4.57 42.42 -37.07
N THR A 30 -5.58 43.21 -37.32
CA THR A 30 -6.98 42.78 -37.51
C THR A 30 -7.05 41.93 -38.75
N ALA A 31 -7.14 40.62 -38.59
CA ALA A 31 -7.63 39.72 -39.63
C ALA A 31 -8.74 38.86 -39.01
N VAL A 32 -9.95 39.15 -39.46
CA VAL A 32 -11.14 38.29 -39.18
C VAL A 32 -10.92 36.93 -39.84
N SER A 33 -10.50 35.97 -39.06
CA SER A 33 -10.60 34.55 -39.44
C SER A 33 -11.78 33.99 -38.69
N GLY A 34 -12.77 33.55 -39.43
CA GLY A 34 -13.97 32.94 -38.89
C GLY A 34 -13.57 31.71 -38.05
N PHE A 35 -13.92 31.76 -36.76
CA PHE A 35 -13.86 30.60 -35.90
C PHE A 35 -14.86 29.58 -36.38
N THR A 36 -14.41 28.48 -36.96
CA THR A 36 -15.20 27.27 -37.00
C THR A 36 -15.22 26.73 -35.60
N THR A 37 -16.27 27.00 -34.82
CA THR A 37 -16.64 26.21 -33.66
C THR A 37 -16.74 24.78 -34.17
N GLN A 38 -15.79 23.93 -33.78
CA GLN A 38 -16.01 22.49 -33.88
C GLN A 38 -17.08 22.15 -32.83
N VAL A 39 -18.33 22.26 -33.25
CA VAL A 39 -19.42 21.60 -32.50
C VAL A 39 -19.20 20.11 -32.68
N TYR A 40 -18.66 19.48 -31.65
CA TYR A 40 -18.64 18.03 -31.58
C TYR A 40 -20.10 17.58 -31.41
N ALA A 41 -20.77 17.23 -32.49
CA ALA A 41 -22.06 16.59 -32.42
C ALA A 41 -21.95 15.29 -31.64
N GLU A 42 -22.96 14.95 -30.82
CA GLU A 42 -23.10 13.61 -30.28
C GLU A 42 -22.73 12.60 -31.37
N ALA A 43 -21.62 11.87 -31.16
CA ALA A 43 -21.19 10.87 -32.14
C ALA A 43 -22.13 9.67 -32.06
N THR A 44 -23.25 9.75 -32.77
CA THR A 44 -24.12 8.60 -32.98
C THR A 44 -23.52 7.78 -34.12
N ILE A 45 -22.93 6.64 -33.80
CA ILE A 45 -22.30 5.77 -34.77
C ILE A 45 -23.23 4.61 -35.04
N GLY A 46 -23.67 4.51 -36.29
CA GLY A 46 -24.45 3.35 -36.76
C GLY A 46 -23.56 2.10 -36.73
N THR A 47 -23.93 1.08 -35.95
CA THR A 47 -23.24 -0.21 -35.93
C THR A 47 -24.09 -1.25 -36.64
N ASN A 48 -23.57 -1.83 -37.73
CA ASN A 48 -24.25 -2.91 -38.45
C ASN A 48 -24.22 -4.26 -37.75
N ILE A 49 -23.64 -4.38 -36.55
CA ILE A 49 -23.13 -5.68 -36.05
C ILE A 49 -23.54 -5.92 -34.59
N SER A 50 -23.93 -4.91 -33.81
CA SER A 50 -24.07 -5.05 -32.36
C SER A 50 -25.44 -5.57 -31.90
N VAL A 51 -25.41 -6.10 -30.68
CA VAL A 51 -26.60 -6.29 -29.85
C VAL A 51 -27.28 -4.97 -29.67
N LYS A 52 -28.51 -4.91 -30.11
CA LYS A 52 -29.25 -3.73 -30.37
C LYS A 52 -29.80 -3.00 -29.14
N THR A 53 -29.67 -3.49 -27.93
CA THR A 53 -30.21 -2.80 -26.75
C THR A 53 -29.29 -2.93 -25.55
N SER A 54 -28.76 -1.82 -25.07
CA SER A 54 -28.37 -1.70 -23.68
C SER A 54 -29.60 -1.45 -22.82
N ASP A 55 -29.62 -1.90 -21.59
CA ASP A 55 -30.63 -1.43 -20.64
C ASP A 55 -30.29 0.03 -20.27
N ASN A 56 -30.87 0.97 -21.03
CA ASN A 56 -30.71 2.41 -20.84
C ASN A 56 -31.46 2.92 -19.60
N ASN A 57 -32.22 2.06 -18.95
CA ASN A 57 -32.93 2.32 -17.73
C ASN A 57 -32.20 1.66 -16.57
N TYR A 58 -31.04 2.17 -16.19
CA TYR A 58 -30.36 1.77 -14.98
C TYR A 58 -31.17 2.13 -13.72
N ILE A 59 -32.35 1.58 -13.67
CA ILE A 59 -33.34 1.85 -12.61
C ILE A 59 -33.27 0.78 -11.54
N ARG A 60 -32.79 -0.42 -11.88
CA ARG A 60 -32.98 -1.61 -11.06
C ARG A 60 -31.67 -2.21 -10.59
N TRP A 61 -31.70 -2.52 -9.36
CA TRP A 61 -30.94 -3.47 -8.59
C TRP A 61 -31.21 -4.87 -9.15
N ALA A 62 -30.17 -5.69 -9.13
CA ALA A 62 -30.35 -7.12 -9.16
C ALA A 62 -30.47 -7.82 -10.50
N THR A 63 -29.61 -7.47 -11.44
CA THR A 63 -29.35 -8.32 -12.60
C THR A 63 -27.87 -8.32 -12.95
N PRO A 64 -27.33 -9.39 -13.58
CA PRO A 64 -26.01 -9.36 -14.17
C PRO A 64 -25.85 -8.16 -15.11
N VAL A 65 -24.75 -7.45 -15.01
CA VAL A 65 -24.41 -6.36 -15.92
C VAL A 65 -24.06 -6.96 -17.27
N LYS A 66 -24.71 -6.46 -18.33
CA LYS A 66 -24.52 -6.98 -19.69
C LYS A 66 -23.77 -6.03 -20.62
N ALA A 67 -23.45 -4.84 -20.16
CA ALA A 67 -22.85 -3.77 -20.94
C ALA A 67 -21.56 -3.29 -20.26
N TYR A 68 -20.44 -3.38 -20.97
CA TYR A 68 -19.11 -3.01 -20.47
C TYR A 68 -18.39 -2.18 -21.51
N LEU A 69 -17.54 -1.28 -21.03
CA LEU A 69 -16.59 -0.53 -21.84
C LEU A 69 -15.19 -0.70 -21.23
N VAL A 70 -14.19 -0.83 -22.07
CA VAL A 70 -12.80 -1.01 -21.67
C VAL A 70 -11.93 -0.03 -22.44
N ASN A 71 -11.10 0.71 -21.75
CA ASN A 71 -10.05 1.51 -22.36
C ASN A 71 -8.84 0.58 -22.64
N ILE A 72 -8.62 0.27 -23.90
CA ILE A 72 -7.57 -0.64 -24.35
C ILE A 72 -6.26 0.09 -24.72
N GLY A 73 -6.16 1.38 -24.38
CA GLY A 73 -4.97 2.20 -24.64
C GLY A 73 -4.94 2.83 -26.03
N ASP A 74 -3.95 3.68 -26.26
CA ASP A 74 -3.70 4.38 -27.54
C ASP A 74 -4.92 5.12 -28.12
N GLY A 75 -5.84 5.58 -27.27
CA GLY A 75 -7.07 6.22 -27.67
C GLY A 75 -8.10 5.26 -28.25
N ASN A 76 -8.04 3.98 -27.94
CA ASN A 76 -9.00 2.99 -28.41
C ASN A 76 -9.87 2.46 -27.28
N LEU A 77 -11.11 2.10 -27.61
CA LEU A 77 -12.05 1.50 -26.68
C LEU A 77 -12.49 0.11 -27.17
N MET A 78 -12.85 -0.74 -26.25
CA MET A 78 -13.50 -2.02 -26.51
C MET A 78 -14.84 -2.05 -25.79
N ARG A 79 -15.92 -2.19 -26.53
CA ARG A 79 -17.29 -2.41 -26.02
C ARG A 79 -17.55 -3.90 -25.91
N VAL A 80 -18.01 -4.37 -24.76
CA VAL A 80 -18.41 -5.77 -24.54
C VAL A 80 -19.86 -5.78 -24.07
N GLN A 81 -20.72 -6.51 -24.80
CA GLN A 81 -22.15 -6.59 -24.47
C GLN A 81 -22.68 -8.00 -24.67
N SER A 82 -23.49 -8.47 -23.73
CA SER A 82 -24.14 -9.77 -23.82
C SER A 82 -25.65 -9.64 -24.11
N ASP A 83 -26.17 -10.53 -24.99
CA ASP A 83 -27.61 -10.76 -25.15
C ASP A 83 -28.13 -11.90 -24.25
N GLY A 84 -27.26 -12.47 -23.43
CA GLY A 84 -27.51 -13.66 -22.59
C GLY A 84 -26.98 -14.95 -23.18
N SER A 85 -26.97 -15.08 -24.52
CA SER A 85 -26.49 -16.27 -25.23
C SER A 85 -25.12 -16.07 -25.88
N ASN A 86 -24.80 -14.83 -26.22
CA ASN A 86 -23.54 -14.45 -26.83
C ASN A 86 -22.98 -13.20 -26.15
N VAL A 87 -21.67 -13.06 -26.22
CA VAL A 87 -20.93 -11.85 -25.90
C VAL A 87 -20.43 -11.25 -27.20
N TYR A 88 -20.77 -10.01 -27.43
CA TYR A 88 -20.37 -9.22 -28.58
C TYR A 88 -19.28 -8.25 -28.18
N VAL A 89 -18.20 -8.23 -28.94
CA VAL A 89 -17.05 -7.37 -28.69
C VAL A 89 -16.85 -6.49 -29.91
N GLU A 90 -16.85 -5.20 -29.72
CA GLU A 90 -16.57 -4.21 -30.76
C GLU A 90 -15.39 -3.34 -30.32
N TYR A 91 -14.53 -3.04 -31.28
CA TYR A 91 -13.37 -2.19 -31.08
C TYR A 91 -13.61 -0.84 -31.75
N TYR A 92 -13.23 0.21 -31.05
CA TYR A 92 -13.39 1.59 -31.49
C TYR A 92 -12.04 2.30 -31.48
N ASN A 93 -11.77 3.12 -32.51
CA ASN A 93 -10.60 3.98 -32.58
C ASN A 93 -10.82 5.29 -31.77
N SER A 94 -9.82 6.16 -31.77
CA SER A 94 -9.88 7.46 -31.09
C SER A 94 -10.98 8.42 -31.58
N GLU A 95 -11.55 8.16 -32.75
CA GLU A 95 -12.67 8.89 -33.33
C GLU A 95 -14.01 8.21 -33.01
N LEU A 96 -14.00 7.20 -32.11
CA LEU A 96 -15.16 6.39 -31.73
C LEU A 96 -15.81 5.65 -32.90
N GLN A 97 -15.05 5.29 -33.93
CA GLN A 97 -15.50 4.52 -35.07
C GLN A 97 -15.17 3.04 -34.87
N VAL A 98 -16.10 2.15 -35.18
CA VAL A 98 -15.90 0.70 -35.12
C VAL A 98 -14.81 0.27 -36.09
N THR A 99 -13.83 -0.48 -35.59
CA THR A 99 -12.69 -0.98 -36.37
C THR A 99 -12.66 -2.50 -36.52
N ASP A 100 -13.17 -3.23 -35.52
CA ASP A 100 -13.22 -4.70 -35.53
C ASP A 100 -14.37 -5.19 -34.65
N TYR A 101 -14.69 -6.49 -34.80
CA TYR A 101 -15.79 -7.11 -34.08
C TYR A 101 -15.56 -8.61 -33.87
N LYS A 102 -16.09 -9.12 -32.73
CA LYS A 102 -16.09 -10.57 -32.43
C LYS A 102 -17.41 -10.96 -31.76
N GLN A 103 -17.78 -12.22 -31.94
CA GLN A 103 -18.93 -12.83 -31.24
C GLN A 103 -18.45 -14.11 -30.54
N ILE A 104 -18.76 -14.24 -29.26
CA ILE A 104 -18.32 -15.32 -28.39
C ILE A 104 -19.57 -15.92 -27.73
N PRO A 105 -19.90 -17.20 -27.95
CA PRO A 105 -21.03 -17.83 -27.30
C PRO A 105 -20.77 -18.00 -25.80
N THR A 106 -21.78 -17.82 -24.97
CA THR A 106 -21.72 -18.18 -23.55
C THR A 106 -21.62 -19.69 -23.41
N GLU A 107 -20.78 -20.18 -22.49
CA GLU A 107 -20.55 -21.61 -22.34
C GLU A 107 -21.63 -22.32 -21.51
N LEU A 108 -22.31 -21.62 -20.63
CA LEU A 108 -23.52 -22.07 -19.93
C LEU A 108 -24.69 -21.16 -20.30
N SER A 109 -25.90 -21.56 -19.98
CA SER A 109 -27.16 -20.91 -20.46
C SER A 109 -27.40 -19.48 -19.97
N GLU A 110 -26.74 -19.06 -18.90
CA GLU A 110 -26.92 -17.76 -18.26
C GLU A 110 -25.60 -17.00 -18.25
N PHE A 111 -25.62 -15.78 -18.77
CA PHE A 111 -24.48 -14.87 -18.67
C PHE A 111 -24.44 -14.22 -17.29
N GLY A 112 -23.32 -14.32 -16.57
CA GLY A 112 -23.10 -13.72 -15.26
C GLY A 112 -22.35 -12.39 -15.31
N GLY A 113 -21.23 -12.32 -16.06
CA GLY A 113 -20.44 -11.10 -16.15
C GLY A 113 -19.17 -11.25 -16.97
N PHE A 114 -18.58 -10.11 -17.27
CA PHE A 114 -17.29 -9.96 -17.93
C PHE A 114 -16.33 -9.16 -17.05
N TYR A 115 -15.05 -9.48 -17.13
CA TYR A 115 -13.98 -8.77 -16.44
C TYR A 115 -12.76 -8.62 -17.34
N ASP A 116 -12.23 -7.41 -17.39
CA ASP A 116 -10.96 -7.08 -18.02
C ASP A 116 -9.85 -7.19 -16.98
N GLY A 117 -9.29 -8.39 -16.82
CA GLY A 117 -8.13 -8.61 -15.94
C GLY A 117 -6.82 -8.13 -16.58
N ALA A 118 -5.75 -8.02 -15.82
CA ALA A 118 -4.46 -7.51 -16.30
C ALA A 118 -3.93 -8.27 -17.53
N ASP A 119 -3.93 -9.60 -17.45
CA ASP A 119 -3.34 -10.48 -18.47
C ASP A 119 -4.38 -11.22 -19.33
N ALA A 120 -5.65 -11.21 -18.94
CA ALA A 120 -6.68 -12.03 -19.55
C ALA A 120 -8.07 -11.37 -19.47
N TYR A 121 -8.98 -11.83 -20.31
CA TYR A 121 -10.40 -11.56 -20.16
C TYR A 121 -11.09 -12.76 -19.49
N TYR A 122 -12.05 -12.47 -18.64
CA TYR A 122 -12.85 -13.48 -17.96
C TYR A 122 -14.33 -13.30 -18.26
N ILE A 123 -15.00 -14.40 -18.60
CA ILE A 123 -16.46 -14.48 -18.69
C ILE A 123 -16.93 -15.47 -17.64
N VAL A 124 -17.87 -15.05 -16.81
CA VAL A 124 -18.59 -15.95 -15.91
C VAL A 124 -19.96 -16.26 -16.51
N SER A 125 -20.27 -17.52 -16.64
CA SER A 125 -21.56 -18.02 -17.04
C SER A 125 -22.11 -19.01 -16.01
N GLY A 126 -23.40 -19.25 -16.03
CA GLY A 126 -24.05 -20.19 -15.12
C GLY A 126 -25.19 -20.96 -15.76
N GLN A 127 -25.71 -21.91 -15.03
CA GLN A 127 -26.93 -22.63 -15.38
C GLN A 127 -27.72 -23.02 -14.17
N SER A 128 -29.04 -23.05 -14.31
CA SER A 128 -29.96 -23.46 -13.24
C SER A 128 -29.80 -24.93 -12.89
N ASN A 129 -29.98 -25.25 -11.61
CA ASN A 129 -29.92 -26.59 -11.04
C ASN A 129 -31.20 -26.93 -10.23
N PRO A 130 -32.35 -27.02 -10.88
CA PRO A 130 -33.64 -27.27 -10.18
C PRO A 130 -33.73 -28.64 -9.53
N SER A 131 -32.81 -29.54 -9.87
CA SER A 131 -32.72 -30.87 -9.26
C SER A 131 -31.90 -30.90 -7.97
N GLU A 132 -31.28 -29.79 -7.59
CA GLU A 132 -30.40 -29.68 -6.43
C GLU A 132 -29.27 -30.73 -6.44
N SER A 133 -28.80 -31.10 -7.64
CA SER A 133 -27.76 -32.11 -7.80
C SER A 133 -26.37 -31.53 -7.58
N ALA A 134 -25.56 -32.23 -6.82
CA ALA A 134 -24.14 -31.89 -6.60
C ALA A 134 -23.28 -32.00 -7.89
N ASP A 135 -23.77 -32.71 -8.90
CA ASP A 135 -23.02 -32.95 -10.16
C ASP A 135 -23.26 -31.86 -11.20
N VAL A 136 -24.13 -30.91 -10.94
CA VAL A 136 -24.41 -29.81 -11.87
C VAL A 136 -23.39 -28.69 -11.64
N GLU A 137 -22.72 -28.30 -12.72
CA GLU A 137 -21.89 -27.10 -12.76
C GLU A 137 -22.76 -25.84 -12.75
N CYS A 138 -22.87 -25.16 -11.61
CA CYS A 138 -23.75 -24.00 -11.50
C CYS A 138 -23.08 -22.70 -11.99
N PHE A 139 -21.77 -22.61 -11.88
CA PHE A 139 -20.99 -21.47 -12.35
C PHE A 139 -19.79 -21.96 -13.13
N ARG A 140 -19.45 -21.27 -14.23
CA ARG A 140 -18.25 -21.49 -15.02
C ARG A 140 -17.52 -20.18 -15.20
N ILE A 141 -16.22 -20.18 -14.93
CA ILE A 141 -15.31 -19.08 -15.16
C ILE A 141 -14.43 -19.46 -16.33
N THR A 142 -14.57 -18.76 -17.45
CA THR A 142 -13.77 -19.00 -18.65
C THR A 142 -12.76 -17.89 -18.85
N ARG A 143 -11.50 -18.25 -19.03
CA ARG A 143 -10.37 -17.37 -19.29
C ARG A 143 -10.06 -17.31 -20.79
N TYR A 144 -9.94 -16.10 -21.32
CA TYR A 144 -9.51 -15.81 -22.68
C TYR A 144 -8.22 -14.98 -22.66
N ASP A 145 -7.38 -15.13 -23.67
CA ASP A 145 -6.28 -14.19 -23.87
C ASP A 145 -6.81 -12.81 -24.34
N LYS A 146 -5.95 -11.80 -24.39
CA LYS A 146 -6.34 -10.45 -24.83
C LYS A 146 -6.71 -10.37 -26.32
N SER A 147 -6.56 -11.45 -27.06
CA SER A 147 -7.06 -11.62 -28.44
C SER A 147 -8.39 -12.39 -28.52
N TRP A 148 -8.97 -12.74 -27.36
CA TRP A 148 -10.19 -13.54 -27.21
C TRP A 148 -10.07 -15.00 -27.66
N ASN A 149 -8.85 -15.56 -27.72
CA ASN A 149 -8.70 -17.00 -27.82
C ASN A 149 -9.00 -17.61 -26.43
N ARG A 150 -9.85 -18.64 -26.44
CA ARG A 150 -10.18 -19.37 -25.21
C ARG A 150 -8.93 -20.11 -24.69
N ILE A 151 -8.52 -19.85 -23.47
CA ILE A 151 -7.39 -20.53 -22.84
C ILE A 151 -7.89 -21.76 -22.10
N THR A 152 -8.73 -21.57 -21.09
CA THR A 152 -9.22 -22.62 -20.20
C THR A 152 -10.46 -22.15 -19.45
N SER A 153 -11.08 -23.04 -18.66
CA SER A 153 -12.16 -22.70 -17.74
C SER A 153 -12.13 -23.56 -16.50
N THR A 154 -12.78 -23.09 -15.44
CA THR A 154 -13.04 -23.85 -14.22
C THR A 154 -14.51 -23.74 -13.85
N GLY A 155 -15.05 -24.75 -13.20
CA GLY A 155 -16.45 -24.83 -12.84
C GLY A 155 -16.66 -25.06 -11.35
N LEU A 156 -17.72 -24.46 -10.79
CA LEU A 156 -18.15 -24.65 -9.42
C LEU A 156 -19.34 -25.61 -9.35
N TYR A 157 -19.13 -26.72 -8.70
CA TYR A 157 -20.09 -27.81 -8.47
C TYR A 157 -20.41 -27.87 -6.97
N ASN A 158 -21.48 -28.59 -6.62
CA ASN A 158 -21.89 -28.82 -5.21
C ASN A 158 -21.89 -27.53 -4.37
N CYS A 159 -22.42 -26.47 -4.95
CA CYS A 159 -22.31 -25.12 -4.41
C CYS A 159 -23.64 -24.58 -3.85
N ASN A 160 -24.54 -25.47 -3.39
CA ASN A 160 -25.83 -25.07 -2.79
C ASN A 160 -26.62 -24.08 -3.65
N THR A 161 -26.62 -24.26 -4.99
CA THR A 161 -27.23 -23.32 -5.94
C THR A 161 -28.28 -23.98 -6.80
N VAL A 162 -29.51 -23.43 -6.80
CA VAL A 162 -30.59 -23.75 -7.74
C VAL A 162 -30.54 -22.79 -8.93
N GLY A 163 -30.41 -21.49 -8.66
CA GLY A 163 -30.36 -20.44 -9.67
C GLY A 163 -29.13 -19.53 -9.45
N PRO A 164 -28.13 -19.54 -10.33
CA PRO A 164 -27.02 -18.61 -10.28
C PRO A 164 -27.50 -17.19 -10.67
N PHE A 165 -26.82 -16.17 -10.15
CA PHE A 165 -27.05 -14.74 -10.41
C PHE A 165 -28.48 -14.25 -10.11
N HIS A 166 -29.28 -15.04 -9.40
CA HIS A 166 -30.67 -14.71 -9.16
C HIS A 166 -30.81 -13.50 -8.23
N ALA A 167 -31.47 -12.46 -8.75
CA ALA A 167 -31.62 -11.17 -8.08
C ALA A 167 -30.32 -10.48 -7.68
N GLY A 168 -29.22 -10.72 -8.37
CA GLY A 168 -27.91 -10.12 -8.09
C GLY A 168 -27.19 -9.63 -9.32
N SER A 169 -26.26 -8.72 -9.12
CA SER A 169 -25.23 -8.40 -10.10
C SER A 169 -24.06 -9.38 -9.97
N LEU A 170 -23.08 -9.25 -10.85
CA LEU A 170 -21.80 -9.93 -10.69
C LEU A 170 -20.68 -8.90 -10.82
N ARG A 171 -19.76 -8.89 -9.86
CA ARG A 171 -18.58 -8.06 -9.89
C ARG A 171 -17.34 -8.90 -9.64
N MET A 172 -16.25 -8.48 -10.23
CA MET A 172 -14.95 -9.15 -10.13
C MET A 172 -13.86 -8.14 -9.80
N THR A 173 -12.83 -8.63 -9.16
CA THR A 173 -11.55 -7.91 -8.93
C THR A 173 -10.44 -8.93 -8.90
N GLU A 174 -9.22 -8.53 -9.26
CA GLU A 174 -8.05 -9.39 -9.19
C GLU A 174 -6.96 -8.77 -8.31
N SER A 175 -6.21 -9.59 -7.62
CA SER A 175 -4.97 -9.21 -6.94
C SER A 175 -4.12 -10.45 -6.67
N ASP A 176 -2.80 -10.30 -6.73
CA ASP A 176 -1.80 -11.32 -6.38
C ASP A 176 -2.03 -12.69 -7.03
N GLY A 177 -2.50 -12.68 -8.28
CA GLY A 177 -2.73 -13.89 -9.07
C GLY A 177 -4.04 -14.60 -8.75
N TYR A 178 -4.95 -13.95 -8.02
CA TYR A 178 -6.30 -14.45 -7.76
C TYR A 178 -7.35 -13.54 -8.38
N LEU A 179 -8.35 -14.17 -9.00
CA LEU A 179 -9.59 -13.54 -9.41
C LEU A 179 -10.66 -13.78 -8.35
N PHE A 180 -11.28 -12.72 -7.86
CA PHE A 180 -12.36 -12.76 -6.88
C PHE A 180 -13.67 -12.39 -7.56
N ILE A 181 -14.69 -13.19 -7.36
CA ILE A 181 -16.01 -13.03 -7.98
C ILE A 181 -17.05 -12.92 -6.87
N ARG A 182 -17.85 -11.87 -6.91
CA ARG A 182 -19.00 -11.72 -6.00
C ARG A 182 -20.28 -11.55 -6.78
N THR A 183 -21.27 -12.36 -6.42
CA THR A 183 -22.60 -12.39 -7.01
C THR A 183 -23.61 -12.89 -5.99
N SER A 184 -24.79 -13.27 -6.46
CA SER A 184 -25.83 -13.93 -5.64
C SER A 184 -26.31 -15.22 -6.28
N HIS A 185 -27.00 -16.02 -5.51
CA HIS A 185 -27.68 -17.23 -5.95
C HIS A 185 -28.99 -17.47 -5.20
N THR A 186 -29.88 -18.26 -5.77
CA THR A 186 -30.92 -18.95 -5.03
C THR A 186 -30.38 -20.30 -4.59
N MET A 187 -30.41 -20.56 -3.29
CA MET A 187 -29.89 -21.78 -2.68
C MET A 187 -30.82 -22.97 -2.81
N TYR A 188 -30.34 -24.15 -2.46
CA TYR A 188 -31.17 -25.36 -2.31
C TYR A 188 -32.25 -25.12 -1.28
N LYS A 189 -33.28 -25.96 -1.32
CA LYS A 189 -34.39 -25.90 -0.42
C LYS A 189 -33.91 -26.16 1.01
N SER A 190 -34.16 -25.21 1.89
CA SER A 190 -33.79 -25.33 3.29
C SER A 190 -34.88 -26.03 4.14
N SER A 191 -34.59 -26.25 5.41
CA SER A 191 -35.54 -26.97 6.33
C SER A 191 -36.88 -26.26 6.53
N ASP A 192 -36.94 -24.96 6.29
CA ASP A 192 -38.19 -24.16 6.30
C ASP A 192 -39.05 -24.34 5.06
N GLY A 193 -38.53 -25.07 4.07
CA GLY A 193 -39.25 -25.36 2.84
C GLY A 193 -39.06 -24.32 1.70
N TYR A 194 -38.22 -23.29 1.88
CA TYR A 194 -37.95 -22.25 0.93
C TYR A 194 -36.54 -22.32 0.33
N ASN A 195 -36.41 -21.83 -0.89
CA ASN A 195 -35.11 -21.60 -1.51
C ASN A 195 -34.71 -20.16 -1.21
N HIS A 196 -33.76 -19.95 -0.30
CA HIS A 196 -33.29 -18.62 0.07
C HIS A 196 -32.36 -18.05 -0.98
N GLN A 197 -32.34 -16.73 -1.10
CA GLN A 197 -31.39 -16.00 -1.94
C GLN A 197 -30.32 -15.38 -1.04
N ALA A 198 -29.06 -15.47 -1.46
CA ALA A 198 -27.93 -14.87 -0.73
C ALA A 198 -26.77 -14.55 -1.67
N ASN A 199 -25.75 -13.91 -1.12
CA ASN A 199 -24.50 -13.65 -1.83
C ASN A 199 -23.65 -14.92 -2.00
N VAL A 200 -22.83 -14.90 -3.05
CA VAL A 200 -21.80 -15.88 -3.35
C VAL A 200 -20.46 -15.16 -3.54
N THR A 201 -19.41 -15.73 -2.99
CA THR A 201 -18.04 -15.26 -3.26
C THR A 201 -17.21 -16.47 -3.73
N ILE A 202 -16.42 -16.29 -4.80
CA ILE A 202 -15.57 -17.35 -5.38
C ILE A 202 -14.17 -16.76 -5.55
N GLN A 203 -13.16 -17.52 -5.18
CA GLN A 203 -11.73 -17.22 -5.40
C GLN A 203 -11.16 -18.22 -6.42
N VAL A 204 -10.48 -17.71 -7.43
CA VAL A 204 -9.88 -18.51 -8.50
C VAL A 204 -8.39 -18.18 -8.60
N ASP A 205 -7.53 -19.20 -8.52
CA ASP A 205 -6.12 -19.07 -8.89
C ASP A 205 -6.04 -18.86 -10.42
N GLU A 206 -5.60 -17.70 -10.85
CA GLU A 206 -5.58 -17.33 -12.26
C GLU A 206 -4.56 -18.13 -13.08
N LYS A 207 -3.47 -18.54 -12.47
CA LYS A 207 -2.41 -19.29 -13.15
C LYS A 207 -2.87 -20.68 -13.58
N ASN A 208 -3.52 -21.39 -12.66
CA ASN A 208 -3.93 -22.78 -12.85
C ASN A 208 -5.42 -22.90 -13.20
N MET A 209 -6.17 -21.80 -13.11
CA MET A 209 -7.64 -21.75 -13.22
C MET A 209 -8.32 -22.78 -12.32
N ASN A 210 -7.93 -22.79 -11.05
CA ASN A 210 -8.54 -23.60 -10.03
C ASN A 210 -9.34 -22.70 -9.07
N ILE A 211 -10.56 -23.12 -8.74
CA ILE A 211 -11.29 -22.51 -7.65
C ILE A 211 -10.62 -22.95 -6.36
N THR A 212 -9.98 -22.04 -5.67
CA THR A 212 -9.24 -22.29 -4.43
C THR A 212 -10.14 -22.16 -3.22
N ASP A 213 -11.19 -21.33 -3.32
CA ASP A 213 -12.15 -21.12 -2.26
C ASP A 213 -13.50 -20.64 -2.76
N SER A 214 -14.57 -20.89 -2.00
CA SER A 214 -15.91 -20.40 -2.31
C SER A 214 -16.81 -20.35 -1.06
N PHE A 215 -17.65 -19.31 -1.00
CA PHE A 215 -18.65 -19.15 0.04
C PHE A 215 -20.06 -19.18 -0.56
N THR A 216 -20.83 -20.22 -0.24
CA THR A 216 -22.15 -20.51 -0.80
C THR A 216 -23.17 -21.00 0.26
N LYS A 217 -22.86 -20.81 1.54
CA LYS A 217 -23.60 -21.36 2.68
C LYS A 217 -24.47 -20.29 3.35
N ILE A 218 -25.51 -20.75 4.07
CA ILE A 218 -26.25 -19.89 4.98
C ILE A 218 -25.43 -19.70 6.26
N MET A 219 -25.15 -18.48 6.59
CA MET A 219 -24.36 -18.10 7.76
C MET A 219 -24.87 -16.79 8.37
N ASN A 220 -24.15 -16.18 9.26
CA ASN A 220 -24.43 -14.84 9.76
C ASN A 220 -23.53 -13.78 9.09
N SER A 221 -23.79 -12.50 9.37
CA SER A 221 -23.02 -11.39 8.77
C SER A 221 -21.55 -11.36 9.18
N ALA A 222 -21.17 -12.01 10.27
CA ALA A 222 -19.77 -12.13 10.68
C ALA A 222 -18.95 -13.03 9.74
N TYR A 223 -19.59 -13.77 8.85
CA TYR A 223 -18.96 -14.54 7.76
C TYR A 223 -19.13 -13.88 6.39
N GLY A 224 -19.52 -12.61 6.35
CA GLY A 224 -19.78 -11.91 5.09
C GLY A 224 -21.06 -12.33 4.39
N TYR A 225 -21.95 -13.05 5.06
CA TYR A 225 -23.23 -13.49 4.54
C TYR A 225 -24.25 -12.36 4.52
N VAL A 226 -24.91 -12.20 3.37
CA VAL A 226 -26.04 -11.28 3.18
C VAL A 226 -27.18 -12.04 2.53
N SER A 227 -28.31 -12.15 3.23
CA SER A 227 -29.53 -12.74 2.71
C SER A 227 -30.35 -11.72 1.94
N HIS A 228 -30.96 -12.13 0.84
CA HIS A 228 -31.54 -11.22 -0.15
C HIS A 228 -30.53 -10.18 -0.58
N SER A 229 -29.39 -10.65 -1.09
CA SER A 229 -28.30 -9.81 -1.56
C SER A 229 -28.56 -9.35 -2.99
N PHE A 230 -28.60 -8.03 -3.17
CA PHE A 230 -28.79 -7.38 -4.46
C PHE A 230 -27.55 -6.54 -4.77
N ASN A 231 -27.26 -6.20 -6.00
CA ASN A 231 -26.13 -5.34 -6.43
C ASN A 231 -24.88 -5.44 -5.56
N GLN A 232 -24.07 -6.40 -5.88
CA GLN A 232 -22.82 -6.66 -5.17
C GLN A 232 -21.68 -5.85 -5.76
N PHE A 233 -20.74 -5.43 -4.89
CA PHE A 233 -19.45 -4.89 -5.28
C PHE A 233 -18.35 -5.59 -4.50
N ILE A 234 -17.19 -5.75 -5.13
CA ILE A 234 -16.01 -6.32 -4.50
C ILE A 234 -14.77 -5.58 -5.02
N LYS A 235 -13.89 -5.19 -4.10
CA LYS A 235 -12.60 -4.56 -4.38
C LYS A 235 -11.56 -5.04 -3.39
N THR A 236 -10.31 -4.73 -3.65
CA THR A 236 -9.19 -4.96 -2.74
C THR A 236 -8.80 -3.67 -2.02
N ASP A 237 -8.34 -3.81 -0.77
CA ASP A 237 -7.70 -2.76 0.03
C ASP A 237 -6.38 -3.32 0.58
N GLY A 238 -5.29 -3.06 -0.13
CA GLY A 238 -4.04 -3.79 0.06
C GLY A 238 -4.25 -5.27 -0.26
N ASN A 239 -3.91 -6.14 0.68
CA ASN A 239 -4.06 -7.59 0.58
C ASN A 239 -5.37 -8.13 1.22
N HIS A 240 -6.34 -7.26 1.49
CA HIS A 240 -7.64 -7.64 2.03
C HIS A 240 -8.75 -7.41 1.02
N LEU A 241 -9.79 -8.25 1.07
CA LEU A 241 -11.01 -8.04 0.32
C LEU A 241 -11.98 -7.15 1.09
N VAL A 242 -12.68 -6.32 0.32
CA VAL A 242 -13.80 -5.50 0.82
C VAL A 242 -14.95 -5.62 -0.15
N ALA A 243 -16.14 -5.87 0.36
CA ALA A 243 -17.35 -6.02 -0.44
C ALA A 243 -18.47 -5.11 0.07
N VAL A 244 -19.38 -4.78 -0.82
CA VAL A 244 -20.62 -4.06 -0.51
C VAL A 244 -21.80 -4.84 -1.08
N ASP A 245 -22.81 -5.08 -0.25
CA ASP A 245 -24.06 -5.69 -0.65
C ASP A 245 -25.25 -4.86 -0.16
N HIS A 246 -26.28 -4.84 -0.94
CA HIS A 246 -27.59 -4.36 -0.53
C HIS A 246 -28.41 -5.55 -0.02
N GLY A 247 -28.70 -5.63 1.28
CA GLY A 247 -29.49 -6.70 1.87
C GLY A 247 -30.81 -6.18 2.49
N ASP A 248 -31.98 -6.68 2.07
CA ASP A 248 -33.25 -6.32 2.68
C ASP A 248 -33.82 -7.39 3.63
N ALA A 249 -33.12 -8.49 3.80
CA ALA A 249 -33.47 -9.53 4.78
C ALA A 249 -32.50 -9.60 5.96
N TYR A 250 -31.21 -9.89 5.72
CA TYR A 250 -30.19 -9.97 6.76
C TYR A 250 -28.78 -9.74 6.18
N PRO A 251 -28.02 -8.77 6.71
CA PRO A 251 -28.50 -7.66 7.53
C PRO A 251 -29.40 -6.74 6.70
N ARG A 252 -30.34 -6.09 7.36
CA ARG A 252 -31.22 -5.13 6.67
C ARG A 252 -30.52 -3.79 6.48
N SER A 253 -29.62 -3.75 5.50
CA SER A 253 -28.80 -2.55 5.24
C SER A 253 -28.09 -2.62 3.89
N ILE A 254 -27.55 -1.48 3.46
CA ILE A 254 -26.37 -1.48 2.60
C ILE A 254 -25.19 -1.80 3.51
N ALA A 255 -24.62 -2.98 3.35
CA ALA A 255 -23.61 -3.57 4.22
C ALA A 255 -22.23 -3.51 3.56
N LEU A 256 -21.28 -2.95 4.27
CA LEU A 256 -19.86 -3.03 3.96
C LEU A 256 -19.25 -4.20 4.73
N ILE A 257 -18.58 -5.08 4.02
CA ILE A 257 -17.98 -6.29 4.57
C ILE A 257 -16.47 -6.21 4.35
N GLU A 258 -15.71 -6.18 5.46
CA GLU A 258 -14.24 -6.18 5.46
C GLU A 258 -13.78 -7.58 5.87
N TYR A 259 -13.04 -8.24 5.01
CA TYR A 259 -12.47 -9.56 5.28
C TYR A 259 -11.15 -9.39 6.05
N PRO A 260 -11.00 -10.00 7.23
CA PRO A 260 -9.84 -9.81 8.09
C PRO A 260 -8.59 -10.56 7.60
N THR A 261 -8.80 -11.62 6.82
CA THR A 261 -7.73 -12.52 6.38
C THR A 261 -7.06 -12.00 5.12
N ASP A 262 -5.74 -12.11 5.09
CA ASP A 262 -4.93 -11.87 3.91
C ASP A 262 -5.25 -12.91 2.83
N PHE A 263 -5.75 -12.48 1.68
CA PHE A 263 -6.16 -13.37 0.61
C PHE A 263 -4.99 -14.06 -0.12
N THR A 264 -3.75 -13.58 0.07
CA THR A 264 -2.57 -14.21 -0.52
C THR A 264 -2.24 -15.56 0.10
N THR A 265 -2.85 -15.90 1.23
CA THR A 265 -2.71 -17.22 1.88
C THR A 265 -3.46 -18.36 1.18
N GLY A 266 -4.21 -18.10 0.13
CA GLY A 266 -4.83 -19.12 -0.74
C GLY A 266 -6.26 -19.54 -0.39
N GLN A 267 -6.68 -19.45 0.87
CA GLN A 267 -8.04 -19.88 1.31
C GLN A 267 -8.59 -18.95 2.40
N PHE A 268 -8.89 -17.71 2.01
CA PHE A 268 -9.30 -16.72 3.01
C PHE A 268 -10.81 -16.67 3.26
N ILE A 269 -11.66 -17.12 2.30
CA ILE A 269 -13.13 -17.02 2.40
C ILE A 269 -13.71 -18.09 3.35
N SER A 270 -13.19 -19.32 3.27
CA SER A 270 -13.67 -20.46 4.06
C SER A 270 -12.87 -20.71 5.34
N ASN A 271 -11.67 -20.16 5.45
CA ASN A 271 -10.77 -20.34 6.60
C ASN A 271 -11.10 -19.34 7.73
N MET A 272 -12.36 -19.31 8.14
CA MET A 272 -12.80 -18.46 9.24
C MET A 272 -13.01 -19.31 10.48
N ASP A 273 -12.30 -18.94 11.54
CA ASP A 273 -12.40 -19.59 12.84
C ASP A 273 -13.82 -19.40 13.41
N TYR A 274 -14.45 -20.47 13.86
CA TYR A 274 -15.81 -20.43 14.42
C TYR A 274 -15.93 -19.45 15.60
N TRP A 275 -14.83 -19.20 16.31
CA TRP A 275 -14.76 -18.33 17.49
C TRP A 275 -13.84 -17.11 17.29
N GLY A 276 -13.29 -16.92 16.11
CA GLY A 276 -12.31 -15.86 15.81
C GLY A 276 -12.91 -14.57 15.30
N ASP A 277 -12.02 -13.67 14.91
CA ASP A 277 -12.35 -12.37 14.29
C ASP A 277 -12.79 -12.59 12.84
N ASN A 278 -14.06 -12.92 12.67
CA ASN A 278 -14.73 -13.05 11.39
C ASN A 278 -14.83 -11.70 10.66
N CYS A 279 -15.44 -11.70 9.47
CA CYS A 279 -15.66 -10.48 8.69
C CYS A 279 -16.28 -9.37 9.52
N LYS A 280 -15.77 -8.18 9.39
CA LYS A 280 -16.39 -7.00 9.97
C LYS A 280 -17.49 -6.48 9.05
N CYS A 281 -18.73 -6.77 9.40
CA CYS A 281 -19.91 -6.25 8.70
C CYS A 281 -20.34 -4.92 9.30
N THR A 282 -20.34 -3.85 8.51
CA THR A 282 -20.76 -2.51 8.91
C THR A 282 -22.00 -2.09 8.11
N SER A 283 -23.10 -1.80 8.82
CA SER A 283 -24.27 -1.18 8.17
C SER A 283 -23.99 0.27 7.83
N LEU A 284 -23.95 0.60 6.56
CA LEU A 284 -23.77 1.97 6.06
C LEU A 284 -25.10 2.73 5.97
N LEU A 285 -26.17 2.04 5.58
CA LEU A 285 -27.54 2.58 5.53
C LEU A 285 -28.50 1.48 5.98
N ASN A 286 -29.17 1.67 7.09
CA ASN A 286 -30.16 0.73 7.60
C ASN A 286 -31.47 0.81 6.79
N ILE A 287 -32.10 -0.36 6.56
CA ILE A 287 -33.41 -0.50 5.90
C ILE A 287 -34.41 -0.89 6.96
N ALA A 288 -35.30 0.03 7.33
CA ALA A 288 -36.38 -0.24 8.29
C ALA A 288 -37.41 -1.19 7.72
N GLY A 289 -38.28 -1.74 8.59
CA GLY A 289 -39.42 -2.60 8.17
C GLY A 289 -39.16 -4.09 8.45
N THR A 290 -39.95 -4.93 7.77
CA THR A 290 -39.92 -6.39 7.92
C THR A 290 -38.91 -7.04 6.96
N THR A 291 -38.50 -8.25 7.24
CA THR A 291 -37.59 -9.04 6.41
C THR A 291 -38.13 -9.16 4.97
N GLY A 292 -37.27 -8.83 4.00
CA GLY A 292 -37.59 -8.89 2.58
C GLY A 292 -38.40 -7.68 2.05
N ASP A 293 -38.55 -6.62 2.86
CA ASP A 293 -39.24 -5.39 2.46
C ASP A 293 -38.20 -4.24 2.37
N ASN A 294 -37.89 -3.81 1.15
CA ASN A 294 -37.03 -2.65 0.90
C ASN A 294 -37.85 -1.34 0.98
N THR A 295 -38.20 -0.95 2.21
CA THR A 295 -39.04 0.25 2.45
C THR A 295 -38.38 1.56 2.03
N THR A 296 -37.04 1.58 1.97
CA THR A 296 -36.28 2.76 1.55
C THR A 296 -36.13 2.83 0.04
N ASN A 297 -36.52 1.78 -0.69
CA ASN A 297 -36.21 1.61 -2.10
C ASN A 297 -34.72 1.82 -2.41
N ALA A 298 -33.84 1.46 -1.48
CA ALA A 298 -32.40 1.66 -1.61
C ALA A 298 -31.85 0.88 -2.81
N SER A 299 -30.88 1.46 -3.48
CA SER A 299 -30.11 0.81 -4.55
C SER A 299 -28.67 1.29 -4.53
N VAL A 300 -27.73 0.35 -4.65
CA VAL A 300 -26.27 0.63 -4.70
C VAL A 300 -25.84 0.71 -6.15
N GLY A 301 -25.07 1.72 -6.50
CA GLY A 301 -24.64 1.94 -7.89
C GLY A 301 -23.14 2.12 -8.09
N GLY A 302 -22.35 2.21 -7.01
CA GLY A 302 -20.90 2.30 -7.10
C GLY A 302 -20.22 2.15 -5.76
N PHE A 303 -18.99 1.66 -5.79
CA PHE A 303 -18.16 1.46 -4.60
C PHE A 303 -16.70 1.78 -4.93
N GLU A 304 -16.05 2.60 -4.10
CA GLU A 304 -14.65 2.90 -4.20
C GLU A 304 -13.92 2.76 -2.86
N VAL A 305 -12.70 2.23 -2.96
CA VAL A 305 -11.74 2.17 -1.85
C VAL A 305 -10.78 3.34 -2.03
N THR A 306 -10.84 4.30 -1.11
CA THR A 306 -9.95 5.47 -1.12
C THR A 306 -8.85 5.31 -0.09
N ASP A 307 -7.89 6.23 -0.04
CA ASP A 307 -6.84 6.21 0.98
C ASP A 307 -7.40 6.44 2.39
N SER A 308 -8.50 7.20 2.52
CA SER A 308 -9.05 7.63 3.81
C SER A 308 -10.37 6.95 4.19
N ALA A 309 -11.11 6.41 3.24
CA ALA A 309 -12.43 5.86 3.48
C ALA A 309 -12.84 4.77 2.47
N TYR A 310 -13.90 4.08 2.79
CA TYR A 310 -14.73 3.34 1.83
C TYR A 310 -15.92 4.21 1.47
N ILE A 311 -16.16 4.46 0.18
CA ILE A 311 -17.27 5.29 -0.29
C ILE A 311 -18.20 4.51 -1.22
N VAL A 312 -19.50 4.65 -0.98
CA VAL A 312 -20.55 3.94 -1.74
C VAL A 312 -21.55 4.95 -2.25
N ALA A 313 -21.77 4.99 -3.56
CA ALA A 313 -22.85 5.77 -4.14
C ALA A 313 -24.14 4.96 -4.14
N ALA A 314 -25.18 5.54 -3.57
CA ALA A 314 -26.49 4.90 -3.45
C ALA A 314 -27.62 5.89 -3.73
N SER A 315 -28.79 5.34 -4.07
CA SER A 315 -30.04 6.07 -4.01
C SER A 315 -30.97 5.44 -2.98
N SER A 316 -31.62 6.24 -2.18
CA SER A 316 -32.54 5.78 -1.12
C SER A 316 -33.55 6.85 -0.75
N ILE A 317 -34.64 6.42 -0.15
CA ILE A 317 -35.55 7.33 0.58
C ILE A 317 -34.89 7.68 1.91
N ASP A 318 -34.78 8.97 2.21
CA ASP A 318 -34.35 9.47 3.51
C ASP A 318 -35.47 9.30 4.53
N GLN A 319 -35.42 8.22 5.33
CA GLN A 319 -36.44 7.92 6.32
C GLN A 319 -36.39 8.82 7.56
N ASP A 320 -35.23 9.33 7.89
CA ASP A 320 -35.02 10.18 9.06
C ASP A 320 -35.68 11.55 8.88
N ASN A 321 -35.74 12.03 7.64
CA ASN A 321 -36.39 13.30 7.27
C ASN A 321 -37.78 13.14 6.62
N ASN A 322 -38.43 11.98 6.80
CA ASN A 322 -39.75 11.69 6.22
C ASN A 322 -39.79 11.81 4.67
N GLY A 323 -38.70 11.56 4.01
CA GLY A 323 -38.61 11.55 2.55
C GLY A 323 -39.58 10.54 1.93
N LYS A 324 -40.07 10.85 0.72
CA LYS A 324 -40.93 9.95 -0.06
C LYS A 324 -40.29 9.54 -1.39
N LEU A 325 -39.33 10.31 -1.85
CA LEU A 325 -38.61 10.10 -3.10
C LEU A 325 -37.21 9.58 -2.79
N ARG A 326 -36.67 8.77 -3.69
CA ARG A 326 -35.26 8.40 -3.63
C ARG A 326 -34.39 9.60 -3.94
N ASN A 327 -33.45 9.83 -3.07
CA ASN A 327 -32.38 10.81 -3.19
C ASN A 327 -31.03 10.11 -3.39
N ILE A 328 -30.06 10.81 -3.96
CA ILE A 328 -28.68 10.34 -4.07
C ILE A 328 -27.97 10.63 -2.77
N CYS A 329 -27.26 9.64 -2.27
CA CYS A 329 -26.36 9.77 -1.13
C CYS A 329 -25.03 9.06 -1.36
N ILE A 330 -23.99 9.56 -0.71
CA ILE A 330 -22.72 8.87 -0.55
C ILE A 330 -22.64 8.39 0.89
N LEU A 331 -22.55 7.08 1.02
CA LEU A 331 -22.31 6.39 2.27
C LEU A 331 -20.81 6.24 2.43
N SER A 332 -20.28 6.62 3.57
CA SER A 332 -18.84 6.49 3.78
C SER A 332 -18.52 5.85 5.14
N LYS A 333 -17.38 5.13 5.18
CA LYS A 333 -16.76 4.66 6.42
C LYS A 333 -15.31 5.07 6.42
N SER A 334 -14.94 5.86 7.42
CA SER A 334 -13.55 6.31 7.63
C SER A 334 -12.65 5.14 8.00
N LYS A 335 -11.49 5.02 7.36
CA LYS A 335 -10.46 4.03 7.71
C LYS A 335 -9.73 4.37 9.00
N ALA A 336 -9.66 5.67 9.36
CA ALA A 336 -8.92 6.14 10.53
C ALA A 336 -9.61 5.79 11.86
N ASP A 337 -10.92 5.92 11.93
CA ASP A 337 -11.70 5.75 13.19
C ASP A 337 -12.90 4.81 13.05
N GLY A 338 -13.18 4.33 11.83
CA GLY A 338 -14.30 3.42 11.55
C GLY A 338 -15.69 4.07 11.58
N ASN A 339 -15.77 5.40 11.72
CA ASN A 339 -17.03 6.12 11.73
C ASN A 339 -17.72 6.08 10.36
N THR A 340 -19.04 5.91 10.39
CA THR A 340 -19.88 5.95 9.18
C THR A 340 -20.60 7.28 9.04
N LYS A 341 -20.81 7.71 7.80
CA LYS A 341 -21.52 8.94 7.46
C LYS A 341 -22.39 8.75 6.23
N ILE A 342 -23.56 9.37 6.22
CA ILE A 342 -24.44 9.50 5.05
C ILE A 342 -24.39 10.95 4.60
N ASN A 343 -23.89 11.20 3.40
CA ASN A 343 -23.88 12.51 2.76
C ASN A 343 -24.96 12.52 1.68
N TRP A 344 -26.09 13.17 1.95
CA TRP A 344 -27.14 13.38 0.95
C TRP A 344 -26.67 14.42 -0.06
N ILE A 345 -26.66 14.03 -1.33
CA ILE A 345 -26.27 14.88 -2.47
C ILE A 345 -27.51 15.63 -3.01
N THR A 346 -28.68 14.99 -2.98
CA THR A 346 -29.95 15.59 -3.45
C THR A 346 -30.98 15.62 -2.34
N ASP A 347 -31.96 16.51 -2.47
CA ASP A 347 -33.12 16.62 -1.59
C ASP A 347 -34.38 16.78 -2.45
N TYR A 348 -34.74 15.70 -3.15
CA TYR A 348 -35.94 15.69 -4.00
C TYR A 348 -37.20 15.55 -3.15
N THR A 349 -38.14 16.49 -3.31
CA THR A 349 -39.39 16.58 -2.55
C THR A 349 -40.57 17.00 -3.45
N GLY A 350 -41.77 16.81 -2.96
CA GLY A 350 -42.96 17.32 -3.60
C GLY A 350 -43.26 16.69 -4.99
N ASP A 351 -43.22 17.50 -6.01
CA ASP A 351 -43.52 17.10 -7.40
C ASP A 351 -42.26 16.60 -8.16
N ASP A 352 -41.12 16.54 -7.52
CA ASP A 352 -39.92 15.95 -8.10
C ASP A 352 -40.08 14.46 -8.38
N TYR A 353 -39.16 13.91 -9.14
CA TYR A 353 -39.08 12.48 -9.43
C TYR A 353 -37.91 11.83 -8.69
N SER A 354 -38.09 10.58 -8.27
CA SER A 354 -37.08 9.78 -7.63
C SER A 354 -35.80 9.66 -8.48
N ALA A 355 -34.64 9.75 -7.84
CA ALA A 355 -33.36 9.43 -8.44
C ALA A 355 -33.31 7.97 -8.89
N THR A 356 -32.60 7.70 -10.00
CA THR A 356 -32.23 6.34 -10.39
C THR A 356 -31.06 5.83 -9.52
N THR A 357 -30.60 4.62 -9.78
CA THR A 357 -29.33 4.11 -9.22
C THR A 357 -28.15 4.93 -9.76
N PRO A 358 -27.25 5.46 -8.94
CA PRO A 358 -26.11 6.24 -9.41
C PRO A 358 -24.99 5.39 -9.96
N HIS A 359 -24.05 6.00 -10.71
CA HIS A 359 -22.70 5.49 -10.93
C HIS A 359 -21.70 6.29 -10.09
N LEU A 360 -20.57 5.67 -9.74
CA LEU A 360 -19.44 6.28 -9.06
C LEU A 360 -18.15 5.92 -9.80
N VAL A 361 -17.36 6.93 -10.16
CA VAL A 361 -16.16 6.74 -10.98
C VAL A 361 -15.00 7.55 -10.40
N LYS A 362 -13.85 6.92 -10.19
CA LYS A 362 -12.63 7.62 -9.82
C LYS A 362 -12.11 8.42 -11.03
N MET A 363 -12.09 9.75 -10.93
CA MET A 363 -11.59 10.63 -11.99
C MET A 363 -10.13 11.01 -11.80
N ALA A 364 -9.74 11.24 -10.55
CA ALA A 364 -8.37 11.57 -10.13
C ALA A 364 -8.23 11.24 -8.63
N ASP A 365 -7.04 11.45 -8.10
CA ASP A 365 -6.86 11.40 -6.65
C ASP A 365 -7.73 12.45 -5.97
N ASN A 366 -8.44 12.03 -4.94
CA ASN A 366 -9.40 12.86 -4.19
C ASN A 366 -10.56 13.45 -5.03
N ARG A 367 -10.88 12.85 -6.20
CA ARG A 367 -11.97 13.33 -7.06
C ARG A 367 -12.73 12.18 -7.70
N TYR A 368 -14.00 12.03 -7.33
CA TYR A 368 -14.89 10.97 -7.80
C TYR A 368 -16.14 11.59 -8.41
N LEU A 369 -16.52 11.12 -9.60
CA LEU A 369 -17.73 11.53 -10.30
C LEU A 369 -18.90 10.68 -9.85
N VAL A 370 -20.01 11.33 -9.51
CA VAL A 370 -21.31 10.69 -9.20
C VAL A 370 -22.28 11.08 -10.29
N LEU A 371 -22.90 10.11 -10.95
CA LEU A 371 -23.83 10.29 -12.08
C LEU A 371 -25.18 9.64 -11.76
N TRP A 372 -26.28 10.30 -12.09
CA TRP A 372 -27.63 9.71 -11.98
C TRP A 372 -28.61 10.36 -12.96
N CYS A 373 -29.77 9.73 -13.12
CA CYS A 373 -30.94 10.30 -13.80
C CYS A 373 -32.11 10.44 -12.83
N LYS A 374 -33.15 11.16 -13.22
CA LYS A 374 -34.47 11.13 -12.57
C LYS A 374 -35.39 10.12 -13.32
N ARG A 375 -36.25 9.47 -12.58
CA ARG A 375 -37.12 8.39 -13.13
C ARG A 375 -38.09 8.79 -14.22
N SER A 376 -38.37 10.07 -14.38
CA SER A 376 -39.30 10.60 -15.40
C SER A 376 -38.59 11.26 -16.55
N ASP A 377 -37.31 11.23 -16.60
CA ASP A 377 -36.55 11.98 -17.61
C ASP A 377 -36.72 11.34 -19.00
N ARG A 378 -37.80 11.70 -19.65
CA ARG A 378 -38.11 11.22 -21.00
C ARG A 378 -37.26 11.87 -22.08
N GLU A 379 -36.68 13.02 -21.77
CA GLU A 379 -35.81 13.79 -22.67
C GLU A 379 -34.34 13.44 -22.56
N GLY A 380 -34.00 12.67 -21.54
CA GLY A 380 -32.62 12.23 -21.31
C GLY A 380 -31.73 13.31 -20.72
N THR A 381 -31.83 13.48 -19.42
CA THR A 381 -30.92 14.34 -18.66
C THR A 381 -30.12 13.50 -17.64
N VAL A 382 -28.79 13.60 -17.71
CA VAL A 382 -27.89 13.05 -16.73
C VAL A 382 -27.49 14.17 -15.76
N TYR A 383 -27.71 13.93 -14.48
CA TYR A 383 -27.25 14.78 -13.38
C TYR A 383 -25.92 14.24 -12.86
N TYR A 384 -25.03 15.13 -12.46
CA TYR A 384 -23.73 14.72 -11.92
C TYR A 384 -23.13 15.76 -10.97
N THR A 385 -22.23 15.30 -10.13
CA THR A 385 -21.41 16.13 -9.25
C THR A 385 -20.14 15.37 -8.92
N PHE A 386 -19.22 16.01 -8.19
CA PHE A 386 -17.99 15.39 -7.71
C PHE A 386 -17.98 15.30 -6.20
N VAL A 387 -17.29 14.28 -5.69
CA VAL A 387 -17.05 14.06 -4.26
C VAL A 387 -15.57 13.78 -4.00
N ASP A 388 -15.12 14.06 -2.80
CA ASP A 388 -13.76 13.80 -2.31
C ASP A 388 -13.56 12.34 -1.83
N ASN A 389 -12.35 12.00 -1.37
CA ASN A 389 -11.99 10.70 -0.77
C ASN A 389 -12.85 10.29 0.44
N ASN A 390 -13.54 11.25 1.09
CA ASN A 390 -14.42 11.00 2.23
C ASN A 390 -15.91 10.98 1.84
N GLY A 391 -16.20 11.15 0.56
CA GLY A 391 -17.56 11.21 0.03
C GLY A 391 -18.28 12.54 0.26
N ASN A 392 -17.55 13.63 0.57
CA ASN A 392 -18.14 14.95 0.66
C ASN A 392 -18.25 15.57 -0.74
N GLN A 393 -19.40 16.21 -1.01
CA GLN A 393 -19.59 16.90 -2.27
C GLN A 393 -18.62 18.08 -2.40
N THR A 394 -17.91 18.16 -3.54
CA THR A 394 -16.90 19.19 -3.81
C THR A 394 -17.25 20.15 -4.94
N ASP A 395 -18.32 19.86 -5.69
CA ASP A 395 -18.77 20.67 -6.81
C ASP A 395 -20.31 20.78 -6.80
N LYS A 396 -20.87 21.78 -7.47
CA LYS A 396 -22.32 21.90 -7.67
C LYS A 396 -22.86 20.76 -8.51
N ILE A 397 -24.15 20.48 -8.40
CA ILE A 397 -24.84 19.56 -9.30
C ILE A 397 -24.95 20.22 -10.69
N ARG A 398 -24.48 19.51 -11.69
CA ARG A 398 -24.55 19.89 -13.11
C ARG A 398 -25.45 18.92 -13.87
N THR A 399 -25.79 19.27 -15.08
CA THR A 399 -26.57 18.43 -15.99
C THR A 399 -25.92 18.36 -17.35
N MET A 400 -26.20 17.28 -18.08
CA MET A 400 -25.95 17.15 -19.50
C MET A 400 -27.11 16.44 -20.18
N THR A 401 -27.26 16.67 -21.47
CA THR A 401 -28.15 15.86 -22.30
C THR A 401 -27.56 14.47 -22.49
N GLY A 402 -28.35 13.44 -22.32
CA GLY A 402 -27.89 12.05 -22.44
C GLY A 402 -28.65 11.09 -21.54
N LYS A 403 -28.24 9.84 -21.55
CA LYS A 403 -28.81 8.76 -20.72
C LYS A 403 -27.70 7.95 -20.05
N LEU A 404 -28.06 7.32 -18.97
CA LEU A 404 -27.22 6.29 -18.35
C LEU A 404 -27.68 4.89 -18.80
N SER A 405 -26.76 3.96 -18.83
CA SER A 405 -27.01 2.53 -19.04
C SER A 405 -26.38 1.70 -17.94
N GLN A 406 -26.45 0.37 -18.04
CA GLN A 406 -25.74 -0.54 -17.14
C GLN A 406 -24.21 -0.42 -17.28
N CYS A 407 -23.71 0.16 -18.38
CA CYS A 407 -22.27 0.34 -18.59
C CYS A 407 -21.70 1.27 -17.52
N GLU A 408 -20.82 0.74 -16.69
CA GLU A 408 -20.05 1.58 -15.77
C GLU A 408 -19.11 2.47 -16.58
N PRO A 409 -19.09 3.79 -16.32
CA PRO A 409 -18.18 4.67 -17.02
C PRO A 409 -16.71 4.31 -16.70
N VAL A 410 -15.87 4.42 -17.72
CA VAL A 410 -14.43 4.16 -17.61
C VAL A 410 -13.63 5.41 -17.92
N MET A 411 -12.43 5.51 -17.37
CA MET A 411 -11.53 6.62 -17.69
C MET A 411 -10.96 6.48 -19.10
N TYR A 412 -11.12 7.54 -19.90
CA TYR A 412 -10.59 7.68 -21.25
C TYR A 412 -9.89 9.02 -21.38
N GLY A 413 -8.58 9.04 -21.20
CA GLY A 413 -7.83 10.27 -21.03
C GLY A 413 -8.24 11.04 -19.76
N ASP A 414 -8.72 12.24 -19.91
CA ASP A 414 -9.25 13.10 -18.83
C ASP A 414 -10.78 13.06 -18.67
N MET A 415 -11.44 12.11 -19.33
CA MET A 415 -12.90 11.96 -19.36
C MET A 415 -13.33 10.59 -18.82
N ALA A 416 -14.37 10.55 -18.00
CA ALA A 416 -15.15 9.34 -17.76
C ALA A 416 -16.15 9.16 -18.91
N ILE A 417 -16.07 8.04 -19.64
CA ILE A 417 -16.88 7.76 -20.81
C ILE A 417 -17.73 6.50 -20.58
N TRP A 418 -18.97 6.54 -21.04
CA TRP A 418 -19.86 5.38 -21.09
C TRP A 418 -20.64 5.40 -22.39
N TYR A 419 -21.41 4.35 -22.66
CA TYR A 419 -22.27 4.30 -23.83
C TYR A 419 -23.70 3.90 -23.46
N THR A 420 -24.61 4.31 -24.34
CA THR A 420 -25.98 3.78 -24.49
C THR A 420 -26.15 3.21 -25.86
N SER A 421 -27.07 2.26 -26.04
CA SER A 421 -27.38 1.72 -27.35
C SER A 421 -28.88 1.57 -27.53
N ASP A 422 -29.34 1.82 -28.72
CA ASP A 422 -30.69 1.53 -29.19
C ASP A 422 -30.67 0.51 -30.35
N GLU A 423 -31.77 0.34 -31.07
CA GLU A 423 -31.88 -0.68 -32.11
C GLU A 423 -30.87 -0.53 -33.25
N ASP A 424 -30.36 0.67 -33.52
CA ASP A 424 -29.59 0.97 -34.71
C ASP A 424 -28.25 1.67 -34.43
N SER A 425 -28.01 2.12 -33.18
CA SER A 425 -26.86 2.96 -32.86
C SER A 425 -26.30 2.76 -31.47
N VAL A 426 -25.02 3.11 -31.32
CA VAL A 426 -24.32 3.27 -30.05
C VAL A 426 -23.99 4.75 -29.88
N SER A 427 -24.39 5.33 -28.75
CA SER A 427 -24.09 6.71 -28.40
C SER A 427 -23.11 6.73 -27.24
N PHE A 428 -22.00 7.46 -27.38
CA PHE A 428 -21.02 7.69 -26.31
C PHE A 428 -21.31 8.99 -25.59
N HIS A 429 -21.20 8.93 -24.28
CA HIS A 429 -21.41 10.05 -23.38
C HIS A 429 -20.17 10.19 -22.49
N GLY A 430 -19.85 11.39 -22.06
CA GLY A 430 -18.68 11.58 -21.21
C GLY A 430 -18.71 12.83 -20.37
N ILE A 431 -18.01 12.80 -19.24
CA ILE A 431 -17.75 13.95 -18.36
C ILE A 431 -16.25 14.06 -18.18
N PHE A 432 -15.71 15.22 -18.46
CA PHE A 432 -14.30 15.54 -18.25
C PHE A 432 -14.01 15.83 -16.78
N LYS A 433 -12.72 15.75 -16.40
CA LYS A 433 -12.29 16.06 -15.03
C LYS A 433 -12.62 17.49 -14.57
N ASP A 434 -12.73 18.42 -15.49
CA ASP A 434 -13.15 19.80 -15.21
C ASP A 434 -14.65 19.95 -14.99
N GLY A 435 -15.41 18.89 -15.19
CA GLY A 435 -16.87 18.86 -15.04
C GLY A 435 -17.63 19.28 -16.30
N SER A 436 -16.98 19.46 -17.45
CA SER A 436 -17.67 19.65 -18.71
C SER A 436 -18.10 18.34 -19.34
N ALA A 437 -19.22 18.37 -20.07
CA ALA A 437 -19.72 17.22 -20.81
C ALA A 437 -19.04 17.09 -22.17
N TYR A 438 -18.93 15.86 -22.66
CA TYR A 438 -18.46 15.59 -24.02
C TYR A 438 -19.44 16.20 -25.04
N GLY A 439 -18.86 16.92 -26.02
CA GLY A 439 -19.63 17.59 -27.08
C GLY A 439 -20.06 19.02 -26.76
N THR A 440 -19.66 19.59 -25.62
CA THR A 440 -19.96 20.99 -25.26
C THR A 440 -18.70 21.86 -25.30
N GLU A 441 -18.88 23.18 -25.37
CA GLU A 441 -17.77 24.14 -25.16
C GLU A 441 -17.26 24.04 -23.75
N ARG A 442 -15.95 23.94 -23.62
CA ARG A 442 -15.29 23.72 -22.33
C ARG A 442 -13.89 24.32 -22.28
N GLY A 443 -13.44 24.55 -21.05
CA GLY A 443 -12.10 25.03 -20.81
C GLY A 443 -11.95 26.52 -21.03
N LEU A 444 -10.72 26.98 -21.18
CA LEU A 444 -10.39 28.40 -21.29
C LEU A 444 -10.46 28.83 -22.76
N LEU A 445 -11.53 29.55 -23.14
CA LEU A 445 -11.81 30.00 -24.51
C LEU A 445 -11.71 31.53 -24.61
N GLN A 446 -11.30 32.04 -25.79
CA GLN A 446 -11.19 33.47 -26.03
C GLN A 446 -12.46 34.01 -26.66
N GLU A 447 -13.03 35.02 -26.04
CA GLU A 447 -14.15 35.79 -26.56
C GLU A 447 -13.74 36.73 -27.73
N ALA A 448 -14.72 37.16 -28.47
CA ALA A 448 -14.49 38.08 -29.60
C ALA A 448 -13.87 39.44 -29.20
N ASP A 449 -14.03 39.85 -27.95
CA ASP A 449 -13.44 41.06 -27.37
C ASP A 449 -12.00 40.87 -26.87
N GLY A 450 -11.48 39.64 -26.97
CA GLY A 450 -10.15 39.26 -26.51
C GLY A 450 -10.05 38.81 -25.07
N THR A 451 -11.15 38.81 -24.30
CA THR A 451 -11.18 38.27 -22.95
C THR A 451 -11.15 36.74 -23.01
N TRP A 452 -10.50 36.10 -22.02
CA TRP A 452 -10.49 34.67 -21.88
C TRP A 452 -11.41 34.28 -20.73
N LYS A 453 -12.34 33.36 -21.00
CA LYS A 453 -13.31 32.87 -20.03
C LYS A 453 -13.28 31.35 -19.96
N TYR A 454 -13.59 30.83 -18.75
CA TYR A 454 -13.65 29.41 -18.50
C TYR A 454 -15.07 28.88 -18.67
N TYR A 455 -15.23 27.97 -19.63
CA TYR A 455 -16.51 27.41 -20.01
C TYR A 455 -16.70 25.99 -19.46
N VAL A 456 -17.91 25.68 -19.05
CA VAL A 456 -18.38 24.33 -18.71
C VAL A 456 -19.79 24.18 -19.26
N ASN A 457 -20.03 23.21 -20.15
CA ASN A 457 -21.31 22.94 -20.78
C ASN A 457 -21.90 24.17 -21.49
N ASP A 458 -21.16 24.77 -22.38
CA ASP A 458 -21.51 25.93 -23.18
C ASP A 458 -21.75 27.23 -22.37
N GLU A 459 -21.57 27.22 -21.07
CA GLU A 459 -21.78 28.38 -20.20
C GLU A 459 -20.48 28.77 -19.47
N VAL A 460 -20.26 30.07 -19.25
CA VAL A 460 -19.16 30.55 -18.43
C VAL A 460 -19.36 30.15 -16.99
N ASP A 461 -18.43 29.42 -16.44
CA ASP A 461 -18.45 29.04 -15.01
C ASP A 461 -17.83 30.11 -14.13
N TYR A 462 -18.62 31.09 -13.70
CA TYR A 462 -18.16 32.18 -12.85
C TYR A 462 -17.81 31.76 -11.41
N ASP A 463 -18.09 30.51 -11.03
CA ASP A 463 -17.67 29.95 -9.74
C ASP A 463 -16.24 29.40 -9.80
N TYR A 464 -15.71 29.15 -10.99
CA TYR A 464 -14.38 28.59 -11.17
C TYR A 464 -13.29 29.61 -10.82
N THR A 465 -12.41 29.21 -9.89
CA THR A 465 -11.18 29.93 -9.57
C THR A 465 -10.05 28.92 -9.39
N GLY A 466 -9.01 29.02 -10.19
CA GLY A 466 -7.89 28.06 -10.21
C GLY A 466 -7.08 28.13 -11.50
N LEU A 467 -6.31 27.07 -11.76
CA LEU A 467 -5.53 26.94 -13.00
C LEU A 467 -6.34 26.22 -14.07
N ALA A 468 -6.47 26.80 -15.23
CA ALA A 468 -7.02 26.18 -16.42
C ALA A 468 -6.01 26.18 -17.57
N ASN A 469 -6.04 25.16 -18.42
CA ASN A 469 -5.18 25.06 -19.58
C ASN A 469 -5.92 25.23 -20.90
N ASN A 470 -5.17 25.66 -21.91
CA ASN A 470 -5.56 25.57 -23.30
C ASN A 470 -4.33 25.24 -24.16
N GLU A 471 -4.41 25.35 -25.47
CA GLU A 471 -3.31 25.11 -26.42
C GLU A 471 -2.07 25.97 -26.21
N TYR A 472 -2.22 27.10 -25.48
CA TYR A 472 -1.11 28.03 -25.18
C TYR A 472 -0.42 27.78 -23.84
N GLY A 473 -1.04 26.99 -22.95
CA GLY A 473 -0.48 26.66 -21.63
C GLY A 473 -1.48 26.74 -20.50
N TRP A 474 -0.96 26.86 -19.27
CA TRP A 474 -1.74 26.96 -18.04
C TRP A 474 -1.87 28.41 -17.58
N PHE A 475 -3.08 28.81 -17.24
CA PHE A 475 -3.41 30.19 -16.88
C PHE A 475 -4.25 30.24 -15.61
N TYR A 476 -4.11 31.29 -14.83
CA TYR A 476 -4.93 31.51 -13.64
C TYR A 476 -6.23 32.18 -14.00
N VAL A 477 -7.30 31.53 -13.66
CA VAL A 477 -8.67 32.00 -13.81
C VAL A 477 -9.23 32.40 -12.46
N LYS A 478 -9.93 33.51 -12.38
CA LYS A 478 -10.61 33.99 -11.19
C LYS A 478 -12.07 34.34 -11.53
N ASN A 479 -13.01 33.69 -10.83
CA ASN A 479 -14.44 33.86 -11.10
C ASN A 479 -14.75 33.70 -12.61
N GLY A 480 -14.27 32.62 -13.21
CA GLY A 480 -14.51 32.31 -14.62
C GLY A 480 -13.78 33.15 -15.66
N VAL A 481 -12.94 34.11 -15.25
CA VAL A 481 -12.21 35.00 -16.18
C VAL A 481 -10.72 34.92 -15.89
N LEU A 482 -9.91 34.85 -16.94
CA LEU A 482 -8.44 34.83 -16.82
C LEU A 482 -7.96 36.12 -16.16
N ASP A 483 -7.19 36.02 -15.09
CA ASP A 483 -6.65 37.14 -14.32
C ASP A 483 -5.14 37.30 -14.57
N TRP A 484 -4.77 38.17 -15.51
CA TRP A 484 -3.39 38.48 -15.81
C TRP A 484 -2.62 39.22 -14.72
N SER A 485 -3.30 39.65 -13.67
CA SER A 485 -2.66 40.36 -12.55
C SER A 485 -2.20 39.42 -11.43
N TYR A 486 -2.62 38.16 -11.45
CA TYR A 486 -2.31 37.21 -10.40
C TYR A 486 -0.87 36.75 -10.43
N THR A 487 -0.19 36.82 -9.29
CA THR A 487 1.12 36.22 -9.03
C THR A 487 1.11 35.55 -7.66
N GLY A 488 1.42 34.28 -7.59
CA GLY A 488 1.38 33.46 -6.38
C GLY A 488 1.17 31.99 -6.65
N LEU A 489 0.75 31.23 -5.63
CA LEU A 489 0.45 29.83 -5.77
C LEU A 489 -1.03 29.62 -6.14
N ALA A 490 -1.29 28.80 -7.14
CA ALA A 490 -2.62 28.39 -7.54
C ALA A 490 -2.68 26.85 -7.72
N GLN A 491 -3.86 26.27 -7.51
CA GLN A 491 -4.09 24.83 -7.52
C GLN A 491 -4.90 24.39 -8.73
N ASN A 492 -4.61 23.18 -9.21
CA ASN A 492 -5.48 22.38 -10.07
C ASN A 492 -5.51 20.92 -9.55
N GLU A 493 -6.07 20.01 -10.34
CA GLU A 493 -6.16 18.58 -10.02
C GLU A 493 -4.79 17.86 -9.89
N TYR A 494 -3.70 18.47 -10.37
CA TYR A 494 -2.34 17.92 -10.30
C TYR A 494 -1.54 18.47 -9.11
N GLY A 495 -2.03 19.50 -8.41
CA GLY A 495 -1.38 20.09 -7.25
C GLY A 495 -1.28 21.62 -7.26
N TRP A 496 -0.32 22.12 -6.51
CA TRP A 496 -0.04 23.56 -6.38
C TRP A 496 1.11 24.00 -7.28
N PHE A 497 0.91 25.07 -8.01
CA PHE A 497 1.85 25.60 -8.98
C PHE A 497 2.06 27.11 -8.81
N TYR A 498 3.23 27.59 -9.19
CA TYR A 498 3.51 29.01 -9.19
C TYR A 498 3.06 29.69 -10.46
N VAL A 499 2.30 30.74 -10.28
CA VAL A 499 1.78 31.61 -11.36
C VAL A 499 2.48 32.95 -11.29
N ASN A 500 2.83 33.48 -12.43
CA ASN A 500 3.43 34.79 -12.60
C ASN A 500 2.66 35.59 -13.68
N ASN A 501 2.04 36.70 -13.29
CA ASN A 501 1.20 37.50 -14.19
C ASN A 501 0.16 36.62 -14.95
N GLY A 502 -0.59 35.81 -14.22
CA GLY A 502 -1.67 35.00 -14.80
C GLY A 502 -1.21 33.74 -15.52
N VAL A 503 0.09 33.49 -15.71
CA VAL A 503 0.66 32.35 -16.43
C VAL A 503 1.45 31.46 -15.48
N LEU A 504 1.29 30.14 -15.58
CA LEU A 504 2.10 29.20 -14.83
C LEU A 504 3.58 29.32 -15.23
N ASP A 505 4.45 29.54 -14.26
CA ASP A 505 5.88 29.75 -14.46
C ASP A 505 6.72 28.56 -13.99
N TRP A 506 7.03 27.65 -14.91
CA TRP A 506 7.87 26.48 -14.67
C TRP A 506 9.34 26.81 -14.35
N SER A 507 9.76 28.05 -14.53
CA SER A 507 11.13 28.43 -14.23
C SER A 507 11.35 28.89 -12.79
N TYR A 508 10.28 29.16 -12.06
CA TYR A 508 10.36 29.68 -10.71
C TYR A 508 10.82 28.60 -9.70
N THR A 509 11.85 28.96 -8.94
CA THR A 509 12.28 28.17 -7.76
C THR A 509 12.53 29.13 -6.61
N GLY A 510 11.86 28.93 -5.48
CA GLY A 510 11.95 29.80 -4.32
C GLY A 510 10.69 29.75 -3.45
N LEU A 511 10.53 30.74 -2.58
CA LEU A 511 9.37 30.83 -1.69
C LEU A 511 8.22 31.58 -2.35
N ALA A 512 7.01 31.00 -2.27
CA ALA A 512 5.78 31.62 -2.71
C ALA A 512 4.69 31.50 -1.65
N GLN A 513 3.73 32.42 -1.66
CA GLN A 513 2.66 32.49 -0.66
C GLN A 513 1.29 32.25 -1.28
N ASN A 514 0.41 31.62 -0.51
CA ASN A 514 -1.04 31.60 -0.70
C ASN A 514 -1.75 31.91 0.62
N GLU A 515 -3.07 31.72 0.70
CA GLU A 515 -3.89 31.94 1.88
C GLU A 515 -3.54 31.03 3.07
N TYR A 516 -2.86 29.90 2.84
CA TYR A 516 -2.46 28.93 3.87
C TYR A 516 -1.07 29.18 4.44
N GLY A 517 -0.23 30.00 3.77
CA GLY A 517 1.12 30.29 4.26
C GLY A 517 2.18 30.45 3.18
N TRP A 518 3.44 30.24 3.57
CA TRP A 518 4.62 30.30 2.70
C TRP A 518 5.13 28.92 2.40
N PHE A 519 5.34 28.62 1.14
CA PHE A 519 5.72 27.30 0.64
C PHE A 519 6.94 27.40 -0.27
N TYR A 520 7.70 26.31 -0.34
CA TYR A 520 8.81 26.19 -1.26
C TYR A 520 8.35 25.61 -2.61
N VAL A 521 8.71 26.30 -3.66
CA VAL A 521 8.42 25.93 -5.05
C VAL A 521 9.72 25.52 -5.73
N ASN A 522 9.69 24.46 -6.50
CA ASN A 522 10.81 23.96 -7.27
C ASN A 522 10.37 23.73 -8.73
N ASN A 523 10.98 24.50 -9.67
CA ASN A 523 10.58 24.48 -11.08
C ASN A 523 9.07 24.63 -11.28
N GLY A 524 8.48 25.63 -10.65
CA GLY A 524 7.06 25.96 -10.77
C GLY A 524 6.10 25.11 -9.97
N VAL A 525 6.56 24.03 -9.31
CA VAL A 525 5.73 23.08 -8.54
C VAL A 525 6.04 23.18 -7.06
N LEU A 526 5.03 23.14 -6.20
CA LEU A 526 5.21 23.09 -4.76
C LEU A 526 5.93 21.80 -4.37
N ASP A 527 7.07 21.92 -3.68
CA ASP A 527 7.92 20.79 -3.29
C ASP A 527 7.79 20.47 -1.80
N TRP A 528 6.94 19.51 -1.47
CA TRP A 528 6.71 19.03 -0.10
C TRP A 528 7.91 18.28 0.50
N SER A 529 8.87 17.89 -0.31
CA SER A 529 10.05 17.15 0.16
C SER A 529 11.16 18.08 0.66
N TYR A 530 11.12 19.36 0.29
CA TYR A 530 12.17 20.30 0.61
C TYR A 530 12.25 20.61 2.10
N THR A 531 13.43 20.42 2.67
CA THR A 531 13.78 20.88 4.03
C THR A 531 15.15 21.54 3.97
N GLY A 532 15.23 22.79 4.42
CA GLY A 532 16.45 23.58 4.35
C GLY A 532 16.17 25.08 4.35
N LEU A 533 17.18 25.86 3.98
CA LEU A 533 17.07 27.30 3.87
C LEU A 533 16.68 27.73 2.44
N ALA A 534 15.71 28.65 2.35
CA ALA A 534 15.29 29.25 1.09
C ALA A 534 15.29 30.78 1.21
N GLU A 535 15.76 31.47 0.14
CA GLU A 535 15.84 32.94 0.11
C GLU A 535 14.55 33.55 -0.47
N TYR A 536 14.08 34.63 0.16
CA TYR A 536 13.04 35.47 -0.42
C TYR A 536 13.22 36.93 0.05
N ALA A 537 13.23 37.81 -0.93
CA ALA A 537 13.34 39.26 -0.71
C ALA A 537 14.53 39.67 0.18
N GLY A 538 15.68 39.01 0.03
CA GLY A 538 16.91 39.29 0.77
C GLY A 538 16.96 38.68 2.19
N ASN A 539 15.95 37.92 2.59
CA ASN A 539 15.93 37.18 3.85
C ASN A 539 15.97 35.66 3.56
N TRP A 540 16.51 34.91 4.51
CA TRP A 540 16.59 33.46 4.43
C TRP A 540 15.65 32.83 5.45
N PHE A 541 14.81 31.91 5.01
CA PHE A 541 13.77 31.26 5.80
C PHE A 541 14.03 29.76 5.89
N TYR A 542 13.75 29.20 7.06
CA TYR A 542 13.82 27.77 7.24
C TYR A 542 12.50 27.10 6.82
N VAL A 543 12.63 26.22 5.84
CA VAL A 543 11.53 25.39 5.32
C VAL A 543 11.66 23.97 5.87
N SER A 544 10.55 23.37 6.24
CA SER A 544 10.49 21.98 6.66
C SER A 544 9.28 21.30 6.02
N GLY A 545 9.53 20.26 5.22
CA GLY A 545 8.46 19.59 4.48
C GLY A 545 7.72 20.55 3.55
N GLY A 546 8.45 21.40 2.81
CA GLY A 546 7.89 22.34 1.85
C GLY A 546 7.23 23.60 2.44
N ILE A 547 7.13 23.73 3.75
CA ILE A 547 6.45 24.83 4.45
C ILE A 547 7.46 25.64 5.28
N VAL A 548 7.36 26.98 5.29
CA VAL A 548 8.18 27.84 6.17
C VAL A 548 7.83 27.55 7.63
N ASN A 549 8.81 27.09 8.39
CA ASN A 549 8.65 26.75 9.80
C ASN A 549 9.05 27.91 10.72
N TRP A 550 8.09 28.75 11.08
CA TRP A 550 8.26 29.92 11.97
C TRP A 550 8.67 29.58 13.40
N ASN A 551 8.53 28.33 13.81
CA ASN A 551 8.89 27.90 15.18
C ASN A 551 10.33 27.37 15.27
N TYR A 552 11.01 27.21 14.14
CA TYR A 552 12.36 26.66 14.13
C TYR A 552 13.36 27.66 14.68
N THR A 553 14.14 27.24 15.67
CA THR A 553 15.32 27.96 16.18
C THR A 553 16.44 26.96 16.33
N GLY A 554 17.57 27.19 15.65
CA GLY A 554 18.68 26.25 15.63
C GLY A 554 19.59 26.48 14.44
N LEU A 555 20.44 25.48 14.14
CA LEU A 555 21.35 25.52 13.00
C LEU A 555 20.71 24.85 11.78
N ALA A 556 20.78 25.52 10.64
CA ALA A 556 20.37 24.98 9.35
C ALA A 556 21.51 25.06 8.33
N GLU A 557 21.68 24.01 7.56
CA GLU A 557 22.72 23.92 6.52
C GLU A 557 22.20 24.42 5.17
N TYR A 558 23.06 25.19 4.47
CA TYR A 558 22.81 25.55 3.07
C TYR A 558 24.14 25.72 2.33
N ALA A 559 24.27 25.05 1.20
CA ALA A 559 25.45 25.09 0.32
C ALA A 559 26.80 24.84 1.06
N GLY A 560 26.80 23.89 2.01
CA GLY A 560 27.98 23.53 2.79
C GLY A 560 28.32 24.49 3.93
N ASN A 561 27.47 25.48 4.21
CA ASN A 561 27.61 26.37 5.36
C ASN A 561 26.45 26.22 6.33
N TRP A 562 26.70 26.47 7.60
CA TRP A 562 25.68 26.42 8.65
C TRP A 562 25.29 27.82 9.09
N PHE A 563 24.01 28.04 9.21
CA PHE A 563 23.41 29.33 9.57
C PHE A 563 22.55 29.20 10.81
N TYR A 564 22.58 30.20 11.66
CA TYR A 564 21.72 30.26 12.83
C TYR A 564 20.37 30.86 12.47
N VAL A 565 19.33 30.08 12.69
CA VAL A 565 17.94 30.46 12.47
C VAL A 565 17.28 30.76 13.80
N SER A 566 16.52 31.80 13.88
CA SER A 566 15.72 32.19 15.05
C SER A 566 14.29 32.52 14.61
N GLY A 567 13.29 31.75 15.11
CA GLY A 567 11.91 31.97 14.69
C GLY A 567 11.68 31.80 13.19
N GLY A 568 12.34 30.81 12.57
CA GLY A 568 12.19 30.49 11.15
C GLY A 568 12.98 31.37 10.17
N ILE A 569 13.73 32.36 10.66
CA ILE A 569 14.51 33.32 9.82
C ILE A 569 15.98 33.27 10.24
N VAL A 570 16.91 33.37 9.28
CA VAL A 570 18.33 33.46 9.59
C VAL A 570 18.62 34.76 10.34
N ASP A 571 19.14 34.64 11.55
CA ASP A 571 19.51 35.79 12.39
C ASP A 571 20.95 36.21 12.15
N TRP A 572 21.16 37.12 11.26
CA TRP A 572 22.48 37.70 10.93
C TRP A 572 23.11 38.51 12.06
N SER A 573 22.36 38.84 13.12
CA SER A 573 22.89 39.57 14.29
C SER A 573 23.49 38.63 15.33
N TYR A 574 23.14 37.34 15.28
CA TYR A 574 23.54 36.37 16.28
C TYR A 574 25.04 36.10 16.27
N THR A 575 25.65 36.21 17.45
CA THR A 575 27.04 35.77 17.68
C THR A 575 27.10 35.07 19.04
N GLY A 576 27.53 33.79 19.03
CA GLY A 576 27.53 32.95 20.22
C GLY A 576 27.65 31.48 19.89
N THR A 577 27.20 30.61 20.77
CA THR A 577 27.19 29.17 20.53
C THR A 577 25.79 28.69 20.17
N ALA A 578 25.70 27.76 19.22
CA ALA A 578 24.49 27.03 18.89
C ALA A 578 24.79 25.55 18.68
N SER A 579 23.82 24.67 18.98
CA SER A 579 24.00 23.22 18.96
C SER A 579 23.02 22.55 17.98
N ASN A 580 23.46 21.44 17.40
CA ASN A 580 22.65 20.47 16.69
C ASN A 580 23.10 19.03 17.05
N GLU A 581 22.65 18.04 16.33
CA GLU A 581 23.02 16.63 16.53
C GLU A 581 24.52 16.34 16.35
N TYR A 582 25.26 17.20 15.65
CA TYR A 582 26.71 17.05 15.41
C TYR A 582 27.58 17.71 16.48
N GLY A 583 27.02 18.60 17.31
CA GLY A 583 27.76 19.26 18.37
C GLY A 583 27.31 20.69 18.67
N THR A 584 28.17 21.39 19.41
CA THR A 584 28.00 22.82 19.74
C THR A 584 29.05 23.63 18.97
N PHE A 585 28.59 24.61 18.24
CA PHE A 585 29.39 25.37 17.29
C PHE A 585 29.43 26.86 17.62
N TYR A 586 30.47 27.52 17.18
CA TYR A 586 30.58 28.98 17.28
C TYR A 586 29.98 29.64 16.04
N ILE A 587 29.04 30.51 16.28
CA ILE A 587 28.34 31.30 15.27
C ILE A 587 28.79 32.74 15.37
N LYS A 588 29.13 33.33 14.24
CA LYS A 588 29.52 34.74 14.12
C LYS A 588 28.67 35.43 13.05
N LYS A 589 27.88 36.42 13.50
CA LYS A 589 26.94 37.12 12.62
C LYS A 589 26.07 36.14 11.82
N GLY A 590 25.45 35.23 12.49
CA GLY A 590 24.50 34.27 11.91
C GLY A 590 25.12 33.08 11.15
N VAL A 591 26.44 33.03 10.97
CA VAL A 591 27.14 31.97 10.21
C VAL A 591 28.13 31.24 11.11
N LEU A 592 28.24 29.92 10.94
CA LEU A 592 29.24 29.12 11.62
C LEU A 592 30.64 29.54 11.18
N ASP A 593 31.51 29.90 12.12
CA ASP A 593 32.88 30.30 11.89
C ASP A 593 33.86 29.18 12.27
N TRP A 594 34.21 28.36 11.29
CA TRP A 594 35.20 27.27 11.45
C TRP A 594 36.60 27.71 11.81
N SER A 595 36.93 29.00 11.61
CA SER A 595 38.27 29.52 11.89
C SER A 595 38.48 29.89 13.35
N TYR A 596 37.42 29.92 14.15
CA TYR A 596 37.47 30.37 15.53
C TYR A 596 38.02 29.31 16.46
N THR A 597 39.05 29.69 17.25
CA THR A 597 39.53 28.91 18.39
C THR A 597 39.68 29.84 19.59
N GLY A 598 39.06 29.44 20.75
CA GLY A 598 39.12 30.24 21.97
C GLY A 598 37.90 30.06 22.86
N LEU A 599 37.85 30.85 23.93
CA LEU A 599 36.70 30.79 24.86
C LEU A 599 35.53 31.66 24.39
N VAL A 600 34.32 31.07 24.42
CA VAL A 600 33.07 31.76 24.09
C VAL A 600 32.13 31.75 25.28
N TYR A 601 31.64 32.92 25.64
CA TYR A 601 30.65 33.07 26.68
C TYR A 601 29.27 32.76 26.16
N SER A 602 28.57 31.82 26.78
CA SER A 602 27.18 31.45 26.47
C SER A 602 26.31 31.47 27.72
N LYS A 603 24.98 31.29 27.52
CA LYS A 603 24.03 31.17 28.66
C LYS A 603 24.31 29.92 29.51
N ASP A 604 24.92 28.89 28.93
CA ASP A 604 25.17 27.60 29.55
C ASP A 604 26.59 27.53 30.19
N GLY A 605 27.33 28.63 30.11
CA GLY A 605 28.70 28.74 30.62
C GLY A 605 29.67 29.26 29.57
N THR A 606 30.98 29.20 29.90
CA THR A 606 32.03 29.59 28.97
C THR A 606 32.61 28.33 28.33
N ALA A 607 32.42 28.20 27.02
CA ALA A 607 32.79 27.04 26.20
C ALA A 607 34.17 27.24 25.54
N TYR A 608 34.99 26.22 25.50
CA TYR A 608 36.21 26.19 24.69
C TYR A 608 35.93 25.63 23.29
N ILE A 609 36.06 26.47 22.31
CA ILE A 609 35.84 26.16 20.92
C ILE A 609 37.19 25.97 20.21
N VAL A 610 37.32 24.92 19.43
CA VAL A 610 38.48 24.64 18.58
C VAL A 610 38.03 24.44 17.16
N ASN A 611 38.53 25.23 16.21
CA ASN A 611 38.11 25.19 14.83
C ASN A 611 36.57 25.25 14.65
N GLY A 612 35.92 26.15 15.37
CA GLY A 612 34.50 26.39 15.29
C GLY A 612 33.59 25.44 16.06
N ILE A 613 34.11 24.37 16.68
CA ILE A 613 33.33 23.36 17.41
C ILE A 613 33.79 23.27 18.87
N LEU A 614 32.85 23.02 19.79
CA LEU A 614 33.15 22.75 21.19
C LEU A 614 33.99 21.47 21.34
N ASP A 615 35.19 21.61 21.84
CA ASP A 615 36.09 20.49 22.18
C ASP A 615 35.72 19.92 23.56
N LYS A 616 34.80 18.95 23.60
CA LYS A 616 34.31 18.29 24.82
C LYS A 616 35.34 17.43 25.50
N ASP A 617 36.39 17.05 24.80
CA ASP A 617 37.42 16.16 25.31
C ASP A 617 38.57 16.97 25.93
N TYR A 618 38.62 18.27 25.68
CA TYR A 618 39.67 19.12 26.23
C TYR A 618 39.51 19.36 27.72
N THR A 619 40.53 19.06 28.44
CA THR A 619 40.71 19.45 29.85
C THR A 619 42.09 20.02 30.04
N GLY A 620 42.17 21.29 30.45
CA GLY A 620 43.47 21.98 30.56
C GLY A 620 43.28 23.46 30.87
N VAL A 621 44.28 24.27 30.55
CA VAL A 621 44.27 25.72 30.82
C VAL A 621 44.25 26.49 29.49
N VAL A 622 43.33 27.41 29.36
CA VAL A 622 43.14 28.22 28.13
C VAL A 622 43.13 29.71 28.49
N GLU A 623 43.82 30.49 27.70
CA GLU A 623 43.88 31.97 27.83
C GLU A 623 42.70 32.62 27.11
N ASP A 624 41.99 33.52 27.77
CA ASP A 624 40.97 34.31 27.14
C ASP A 624 41.51 35.57 26.41
N SER A 625 40.67 36.27 25.74
CA SER A 625 41.03 37.48 24.96
C SER A 625 41.52 38.65 25.83
N ALA A 626 41.37 38.55 27.17
CA ALA A 626 41.84 39.53 28.15
C ALA A 626 43.14 39.10 28.79
N GLY A 627 43.73 37.92 28.42
CA GLY A 627 44.96 37.41 28.98
C GLY A 627 44.74 36.67 30.32
N VAL A 628 43.54 36.29 30.69
CA VAL A 628 43.24 35.51 31.88
C VAL A 628 43.29 34.02 31.52
N LEU A 629 44.03 33.24 32.28
CA LEU A 629 44.14 31.79 32.15
C LEU A 629 42.97 31.12 32.90
N TRP A 630 42.16 30.36 32.21
CA TRP A 630 40.98 29.64 32.74
C TRP A 630 41.21 28.13 32.71
N TYR A 631 40.82 27.47 33.78
CA TYR A 631 40.71 26.02 33.78
C TYR A 631 39.45 25.57 33.08
N VAL A 632 39.63 24.79 32.04
CA VAL A 632 38.59 24.17 31.22
C VAL A 632 38.58 22.68 31.57
N GLU A 633 37.40 22.17 31.82
CA GLU A 633 37.13 20.75 32.07
C GLU A 633 36.01 20.27 31.15
N ASN A 634 36.28 19.22 30.36
CA ASN A 634 35.34 18.68 29.37
C ASN A 634 34.80 19.81 28.44
N GLY A 635 35.68 20.68 27.98
CA GLY A 635 35.38 21.77 27.07
C GLY A 635 34.68 22.98 27.68
N MET A 636 34.41 22.99 28.98
CA MET A 636 33.73 24.10 29.68
C MET A 636 34.61 24.67 30.78
N VAL A 637 34.61 26.02 30.94
CA VAL A 637 35.30 26.66 32.03
C VAL A 637 34.65 26.25 33.35
N ASN A 638 35.44 25.57 34.23
CA ASN A 638 35.01 25.19 35.56
C ASN A 638 35.41 26.25 36.58
N LYS A 639 34.48 27.17 36.94
CA LYS A 639 34.68 28.25 37.89
C LYS A 639 34.68 27.81 39.36
N GLU A 640 34.31 26.58 39.64
CA GLU A 640 34.26 26.05 41.01
C GLU A 640 35.54 25.27 41.35
N TYR A 641 36.36 24.96 40.35
CA TYR A 641 37.56 24.17 40.55
C TYR A 641 38.62 24.96 41.34
N ASN A 642 39.16 24.29 42.36
CA ASN A 642 40.27 24.75 43.17
C ASN A 642 41.27 23.61 43.37
N GLY A 643 42.52 23.76 42.87
CA GLY A 643 43.49 22.69 42.93
C GLY A 643 44.72 22.97 42.08
N TYR A 644 45.43 21.91 41.77
CA TYR A 644 46.58 21.94 40.84
C TYR A 644 46.22 21.15 39.61
N VAL A 645 46.53 21.66 38.45
CA VAL A 645 46.30 20.98 37.16
C VAL A 645 47.55 21.07 36.30
N LYS A 646 47.83 20.05 35.51
CA LYS A 646 48.88 20.07 34.52
C LYS A 646 48.28 20.28 33.13
N SER A 647 48.74 21.29 32.40
CA SER A 647 48.35 21.58 31.05
C SER A 647 49.61 21.97 30.26
N ASP A 648 49.84 21.36 29.08
CA ASP A 648 50.98 21.56 28.20
C ASP A 648 52.35 21.54 28.94
N ASP A 649 52.55 20.50 29.79
CA ASP A 649 53.72 20.30 30.65
C ASP A 649 53.96 21.40 31.70
N VAL A 650 53.02 22.29 31.87
CA VAL A 650 53.09 23.33 32.90
C VAL A 650 52.04 23.02 34.00
N THR A 651 52.44 23.03 35.24
CA THR A 651 51.51 22.91 36.36
C THR A 651 51.00 24.30 36.78
N TYR A 652 49.69 24.38 36.90
CA TYR A 652 48.99 25.61 37.34
C TYR A 652 48.33 25.36 38.71
N LYS A 653 48.34 26.39 39.54
CA LYS A 653 47.45 26.48 40.68
C LYS A 653 46.17 27.17 40.24
N VAL A 654 45.05 26.48 40.35
CA VAL A 654 43.70 27.04 39.99
C VAL A 654 42.96 27.44 41.24
N ILE A 655 42.40 28.63 41.24
CA ILE A 655 41.53 29.19 42.29
C ILE A 655 40.27 29.77 41.63
N ASN A 656 39.08 29.23 41.97
CA ASN A 656 37.82 29.63 41.35
C ASN A 656 37.89 29.62 39.82
N GLY A 657 38.49 28.60 39.25
CA GLY A 657 38.65 28.41 37.80
C GLY A 657 39.75 29.25 37.14
N ILE A 658 40.40 30.20 37.86
CA ILE A 658 41.49 31.02 37.32
C ILE A 658 42.84 30.31 37.62
N ALA A 659 43.59 30.08 36.56
CA ALA A 659 44.86 29.37 36.62
C ALA A 659 46.05 30.31 36.71
N VAL A 660 47.00 29.99 37.56
CA VAL A 660 48.28 30.70 37.71
C VAL A 660 49.43 29.68 37.70
N LYS A 661 50.49 29.93 36.91
CA LYS A 661 51.62 29.03 36.77
C LYS A 661 52.23 28.67 38.13
N HIS A 662 52.45 27.39 38.39
CA HIS A 662 53.05 26.86 39.62
C HIS A 662 54.49 26.47 39.41
N ASN A 663 55.33 26.81 40.37
CA ASN A 663 56.72 26.41 40.38
C ASN A 663 56.89 25.17 41.29
N HIS A 664 57.50 24.11 40.78
CA HIS A 664 57.66 22.81 41.45
C HIS A 664 58.84 22.73 42.39
N LEU A 665 58.72 21.94 43.50
CA LEU A 665 59.79 21.56 44.41
C LEU A 665 59.78 20.02 44.50
N TYR A 666 60.64 19.35 43.75
CA TYR A 666 60.67 17.89 43.62
C TYR A 666 61.53 17.16 44.67
N THR A 667 61.01 16.00 45.15
CA THR A 667 61.72 14.95 45.84
C THR A 667 61.69 13.65 45.03
N SER A 668 62.66 12.69 45.16
CA SER A 668 62.68 11.55 44.25
C SER A 668 62.79 10.19 44.95
N GLU A 669 62.15 9.13 44.32
CA GLU A 669 62.17 7.73 44.83
C GLU A 669 62.18 6.76 43.61
N VAL A 670 62.81 5.57 43.76
CA VAL A 670 62.81 4.49 42.79
C VAL A 670 61.47 3.72 42.96
N THR A 671 60.56 3.91 42.04
CA THR A 671 59.18 3.38 42.11
C THR A 671 58.98 2.06 41.37
N LYS A 672 59.81 1.74 40.37
CA LYS A 672 59.84 0.49 39.68
C LYS A 672 61.23 -0.04 39.41
N LYS A 673 61.47 -1.33 39.72
CA LYS A 673 62.70 -1.99 39.31
C LYS A 673 62.60 -2.48 37.85
N ALA A 674 63.73 -2.46 37.12
CA ALA A 674 63.75 -2.95 35.73
C ALA A 674 63.51 -4.47 35.69
N THR A 675 62.78 -4.88 34.65
CA THR A 675 62.43 -6.29 34.30
C THR A 675 63.11 -6.71 32.98
N CYS A 676 62.78 -7.89 32.47
CA CYS A 676 63.27 -8.34 31.15
C CYS A 676 62.84 -7.49 29.98
N THR A 677 61.60 -7.01 30.01
CA THR A 677 60.96 -6.29 28.93
C THR A 677 60.80 -4.82 29.21
N GLU A 678 60.72 -4.48 30.43
CA GLU A 678 60.42 -3.15 30.86
C GLU A 678 61.59 -2.51 31.62
N ASP A 679 61.79 -1.27 31.28
CA ASP A 679 62.70 -0.43 32.05
C ASP A 679 62.10 -0.19 33.44
N GLY A 680 62.99 -0.06 34.44
CA GLY A 680 62.63 0.41 35.73
C GLY A 680 62.44 1.91 35.75
N GLU A 681 61.95 2.46 36.83
CA GLU A 681 61.56 3.85 36.92
C GLU A 681 61.92 4.48 38.25
N LYS A 682 62.39 5.69 38.18
CA LYS A 682 62.63 6.56 39.33
C LYS A 682 61.70 7.75 39.21
N THR A 683 60.87 7.93 40.20
CA THR A 683 59.85 8.98 40.23
C THR A 683 60.31 10.18 41.05
N TYR A 684 60.15 11.36 40.53
CA TYR A 684 60.28 12.66 41.17
C TYR A 684 58.95 13.23 41.48
N THR A 685 58.63 13.60 42.71
CA THR A 685 57.34 14.11 43.16
C THR A 685 57.46 15.50 43.72
N CYS A 686 56.66 16.43 43.25
CA CYS A 686 56.57 17.78 43.84
C CYS A 686 55.87 17.72 45.19
N SER A 687 56.51 18.21 46.22
CA SER A 687 55.93 18.20 47.55
C SER A 687 54.79 19.12 47.84
N ILE A 688 54.37 19.93 46.81
CA ILE A 688 53.30 20.93 46.95
C ILE A 688 52.06 20.54 46.16
N CYS A 689 52.25 20.03 44.93
CA CYS A 689 51.13 19.71 44.03
C CYS A 689 51.01 18.23 43.62
N ASN A 690 51.94 17.41 44.15
CA ASN A 690 52.09 15.98 43.85
C ASN A 690 52.37 15.67 42.39
N ASP A 691 52.73 16.65 41.54
CA ASP A 691 53.17 16.41 40.18
C ASP A 691 54.43 15.55 40.18
N THR A 692 54.42 14.59 39.23
CA THR A 692 55.49 13.60 39.17
C THR A 692 56.07 13.53 37.75
N TYR A 693 57.39 13.34 37.69
CA TYR A 693 57.98 12.87 36.44
C TYR A 693 58.96 11.70 36.78
N THR A 694 59.23 10.92 35.78
CA THR A 694 59.96 9.70 35.91
C THR A 694 61.22 9.70 35.07
N GLU A 695 62.25 8.97 35.54
CA GLU A 695 63.45 8.71 34.78
C GLU A 695 63.59 7.19 34.65
N SER A 696 63.87 6.74 33.43
CA SER A 696 63.94 5.31 33.11
C SER A 696 65.23 4.65 33.61
N ILE A 697 65.11 3.41 34.09
CA ILE A 697 66.18 2.50 34.40
C ILE A 697 66.14 1.35 33.36
N GLU A 698 67.15 1.15 32.56
CA GLU A 698 67.20 0.20 31.47
C GLU A 698 66.80 -1.24 31.85
N LYS A 699 65.99 -1.90 30.93
CA LYS A 699 65.57 -3.30 31.09
C LYS A 699 66.61 -4.34 30.87
N THR A 700 66.43 -5.55 31.44
CA THR A 700 67.38 -6.63 31.48
C THR A 700 67.34 -7.60 30.30
N GLY A 701 66.37 -7.53 29.41
CA GLY A 701 66.18 -8.42 28.21
C GLY A 701 65.58 -9.78 28.54
N HIS A 702 64.99 -10.43 27.52
CA HIS A 702 64.35 -11.76 27.61
C HIS A 702 65.22 -12.94 27.28
N LYS A 703 64.84 -14.14 27.87
CA LYS A 703 65.39 -15.42 27.55
C LYS A 703 64.31 -16.45 27.27
N TYR A 704 63.99 -16.67 25.96
CA TYR A 704 62.87 -17.47 25.49
C TYR A 704 63.13 -18.99 25.40
N VAL A 705 62.05 -19.77 25.52
CA VAL A 705 61.97 -21.23 25.32
C VAL A 705 60.72 -21.44 24.43
N ASP A 706 60.77 -22.30 23.41
CA ASP A 706 59.83 -22.46 22.32
C ASP A 706 58.84 -23.60 22.54
N THR A 707 57.58 -23.42 22.15
CA THR A 707 56.50 -24.43 22.13
C THR A 707 55.63 -24.28 20.84
N VAL A 708 55.42 -25.36 20.12
CA VAL A 708 54.63 -25.38 18.88
C VAL A 708 53.16 -25.71 19.20
N VAL A 709 52.22 -24.96 18.62
CA VAL A 709 50.75 -25.16 18.70
C VAL A 709 50.21 -25.41 17.28
N GLU A 710 49.54 -26.54 17.09
CA GLU A 710 48.97 -26.90 15.79
C GLU A 710 47.68 -26.12 15.46
N PRO A 711 47.33 -25.87 14.14
CA PRO A 711 46.16 -25.13 13.74
C PRO A 711 44.85 -25.92 13.92
N THR A 712 43.77 -25.21 14.11
CA THR A 712 42.38 -25.72 14.13
C THR A 712 41.60 -25.13 12.97
N ASP A 713 40.31 -25.46 12.83
CA ASP A 713 39.42 -24.91 11.83
C ASP A 713 39.03 -23.44 12.05
N THR A 714 39.23 -22.94 13.25
CA THR A 714 38.93 -21.55 13.66
C THR A 714 40.18 -20.73 14.01
N GLU A 715 41.27 -21.38 14.30
CA GLU A 715 42.48 -20.71 14.74
C GLU A 715 43.74 -21.23 14.03
N LYS A 716 44.65 -20.33 13.67
CA LYS A 716 45.94 -20.66 13.05
C LYS A 716 46.87 -21.34 14.03
N GLY A 717 47.59 -22.34 13.58
CA GLY A 717 48.75 -22.89 14.33
C GLY A 717 49.89 -21.87 14.43
N TYR A 718 50.73 -22.00 15.43
CA TYR A 718 51.85 -21.09 15.66
C TYR A 718 52.93 -21.73 16.57
N THR A 719 54.10 -21.12 16.57
CA THR A 719 55.12 -21.41 17.59
C THR A 719 55.08 -20.33 18.69
N GLU A 720 54.93 -20.75 19.93
CA GLU A 720 54.91 -19.83 21.07
C GLU A 720 56.27 -19.85 21.77
N HIS A 721 56.87 -18.69 21.93
CA HIS A 721 58.13 -18.45 22.59
C HIS A 721 57.85 -17.88 23.96
N THR A 722 58.28 -18.55 25.04
CA THR A 722 58.01 -18.12 26.41
C THR A 722 59.32 -17.76 27.14
N CYS A 723 59.42 -16.56 27.70
CA CYS A 723 60.60 -16.13 28.48
C CYS A 723 60.60 -16.82 29.83
N SER A 724 61.72 -17.51 30.12
CA SER A 724 61.93 -18.29 31.35
C SER A 724 62.03 -17.44 32.61
N VAL A 725 62.14 -16.10 32.48
CA VAL A 725 62.37 -15.19 33.64
C VAL A 725 61.04 -14.44 34.00
N CYS A 726 60.31 -13.99 33.03
CA CYS A 726 59.08 -13.18 33.22
C CYS A 726 57.79 -13.80 32.67
N GLY A 727 57.88 -14.93 31.95
CA GLY A 727 56.73 -15.58 31.36
C GLY A 727 56.17 -14.85 30.11
N ASP A 728 56.86 -13.86 29.60
CA ASP A 728 56.50 -13.18 28.37
C ASP A 728 56.47 -14.14 27.19
N THR A 729 55.48 -14.05 26.37
CA THR A 729 55.28 -14.93 25.21
C THR A 729 55.00 -14.12 23.93
N TYR A 730 55.61 -14.59 22.84
CA TYR A 730 55.20 -14.17 21.49
C TYR A 730 55.04 -15.41 20.59
N ARG A 731 54.37 -15.21 19.48
CA ARG A 731 54.03 -16.29 18.57
C ARG A 731 54.48 -15.90 17.17
N ASP A 732 55.07 -16.86 16.50
CA ASP A 732 55.41 -16.74 15.07
C ASP A 732 55.20 -18.07 14.34
N ASN A 733 55.69 -18.19 13.12
CA ASN A 733 55.57 -19.38 12.29
C ASN A 733 54.12 -19.88 12.18
N TYR A 734 53.17 -18.94 11.98
CA TYR A 734 51.75 -19.26 11.88
C TYR A 734 51.47 -20.14 10.65
N THR A 735 50.74 -21.24 10.88
CA THR A 735 50.15 -22.08 9.87
C THR A 735 48.68 -21.76 9.70
N ASP A 736 48.19 -21.83 8.46
CA ASP A 736 46.81 -21.43 8.15
C ASP A 736 45.80 -22.36 8.80
N VAL A 737 44.60 -21.81 9.12
CA VAL A 737 43.47 -22.55 9.67
C VAL A 737 43.02 -23.64 8.69
N ILE A 738 42.47 -24.71 9.23
CA ILE A 738 41.86 -25.78 8.45
C ILE A 738 40.50 -25.27 7.96
N VAL A 739 40.39 -24.96 6.65
CA VAL A 739 39.14 -24.52 6.08
C VAL A 739 38.20 -25.71 6.03
N PRO A 740 37.00 -25.63 6.60
CA PRO A 740 36.02 -26.71 6.48
C PRO A 740 35.60 -26.90 5.01
N GLU A 741 35.63 -28.14 4.55
CA GLU A 741 35.07 -28.51 3.26
C GLU A 741 33.59 -28.85 3.46
N TYR A 742 32.78 -28.40 2.52
CA TYR A 742 31.35 -28.72 2.45
C TYR A 742 31.10 -29.57 1.22
N GLU A 743 30.22 -30.55 1.35
CA GLU A 743 29.78 -31.38 0.23
C GLU A 743 28.28 -31.19 0.01
N ASP A 744 27.89 -31.20 -1.27
CA ASP A 744 26.50 -31.14 -1.68
C ASP A 744 25.86 -32.51 -1.56
N VAL A 745 24.79 -32.61 -0.80
CA VAL A 745 24.02 -33.83 -0.64
C VAL A 745 22.67 -33.66 -1.35
N ASP A 746 22.42 -34.45 -2.35
CA ASP A 746 21.12 -34.53 -3.01
C ASP A 746 20.13 -35.26 -2.07
N ILE A 747 18.99 -34.60 -1.80
CA ILE A 747 17.93 -35.17 -1.00
C ILE A 747 17.01 -35.96 -1.93
N THR A 748 16.80 -37.24 -1.58
CA THR A 748 16.04 -38.21 -2.36
C THR A 748 15.03 -38.95 -1.49
N GLU A 749 14.14 -39.72 -2.13
CA GLU A 749 13.15 -40.56 -1.43
C GLU A 749 13.78 -41.55 -0.47
N ASP A 750 15.01 -42.02 -0.76
CA ASP A 750 15.72 -43.01 0.03
C ASP A 750 16.40 -42.41 1.28
N ASN A 751 16.87 -41.13 1.21
CA ASN A 751 17.70 -40.55 2.26
C ASN A 751 17.05 -39.38 3.04
N TRP A 752 15.89 -38.91 2.62
CA TRP A 752 15.31 -37.71 3.23
C TRP A 752 15.14 -37.79 4.76
N LYS A 753 14.85 -38.97 5.30
CA LYS A 753 14.70 -39.19 6.75
C LYS A 753 15.98 -38.99 7.54
N ASP A 754 17.13 -38.99 6.88
CA ASP A 754 18.42 -38.73 7.54
C ASP A 754 18.61 -37.23 7.80
N TYR A 755 18.00 -36.39 6.97
CA TYR A 755 18.15 -34.92 6.95
C TYR A 755 16.92 -34.16 7.40
N LEU A 756 15.70 -34.69 7.16
CA LEU A 756 14.43 -34.03 7.41
C LEU A 756 13.60 -34.82 8.45
N TYR A 757 12.66 -34.13 9.08
CA TYR A 757 11.64 -34.73 9.95
C TYR A 757 10.31 -34.02 9.80
N VAL A 758 9.23 -34.68 10.21
CA VAL A 758 7.91 -34.05 10.27
C VAL A 758 7.87 -33.10 11.47
N TYR A 759 7.82 -31.81 11.17
CA TYR A 759 7.84 -30.76 12.18
C TYR A 759 6.48 -30.57 12.85
N GLU A 760 5.42 -30.62 12.06
CA GLU A 760 4.07 -30.40 12.51
C GLU A 760 3.07 -31.25 11.72
N CYS A 761 2.09 -31.82 12.44
CA CYS A 761 1.00 -32.54 11.82
C CYS A 761 -0.27 -32.27 12.65
N ILE A 762 -1.31 -31.63 12.09
CA ILE A 762 -2.45 -31.09 12.83
C ILE A 762 -3.78 -31.78 12.53
N VAL A 763 -4.67 -31.71 13.48
CA VAL A 763 -5.76 -32.51 13.88
C VAL A 763 -7.12 -31.76 13.97
N PRO A 764 -8.26 -32.40 14.10
CA PRO A 764 -9.54 -32.09 13.51
C PRO A 764 -10.26 -30.86 14.07
N GLU A 765 -11.01 -30.19 13.21
CA GLU A 765 -11.95 -29.13 13.55
C GLU A 765 -13.42 -29.65 13.41
N TYR A 766 -14.31 -29.17 14.29
CA TYR A 766 -15.74 -29.41 14.22
C TYR A 766 -16.42 -28.18 13.60
N ASP A 767 -17.37 -28.40 12.68
CA ASP A 767 -18.19 -27.31 12.15
C ASP A 767 -19.33 -26.90 13.10
N ALA A 768 -20.05 -25.84 12.74
CA ALA A 768 -21.13 -25.31 13.58
C ALA A 768 -22.29 -26.25 13.78
N ASP A 769 -22.41 -27.32 12.99
CA ASP A 769 -23.46 -28.35 13.08
C ASP A 769 -23.00 -29.58 13.85
N GLY A 770 -21.77 -29.55 14.42
CA GLY A 770 -21.21 -30.66 15.19
C GLY A 770 -20.64 -31.80 14.35
N ILE A 771 -20.50 -31.60 13.04
CA ILE A 771 -19.92 -32.57 12.11
C ILE A 771 -18.39 -32.43 12.15
N ALA A 772 -17.67 -33.50 12.43
CA ALA A 772 -16.22 -33.51 12.50
C ALA A 772 -15.60 -33.46 11.08
N ASN A 773 -15.01 -32.36 10.74
CA ASN A 773 -14.16 -32.22 9.55
C ASN A 773 -12.71 -32.51 9.95
N LEU A 774 -12.16 -33.63 9.48
CA LEU A 774 -10.76 -33.98 9.74
C LEU A 774 -9.86 -33.38 8.71
N THR A 775 -9.11 -32.33 9.09
CA THR A 775 -8.12 -31.68 8.25
C THR A 775 -6.73 -32.15 8.65
N TYR A 776 -5.97 -32.69 7.71
CA TYR A 776 -4.57 -33.08 7.89
C TYR A 776 -3.68 -32.23 7.01
N TYR A 777 -2.68 -31.63 7.62
CA TYR A 777 -1.54 -31.11 6.88
C TYR A 777 -0.24 -31.49 7.59
N CYS A 778 0.82 -31.68 6.84
CA CYS A 778 2.15 -31.96 7.37
C CYS A 778 3.16 -30.95 6.84
N ARG A 779 4.05 -30.54 7.73
CA ARG A 779 5.22 -29.75 7.39
C ARG A 779 6.49 -30.51 7.69
N LEU A 780 7.44 -30.45 6.80
CA LEU A 780 8.78 -30.96 7.03
C LEU A 780 9.73 -29.85 7.47
N ALA A 781 10.72 -30.20 8.25
CA ALA A 781 11.82 -29.35 8.63
C ALA A 781 13.13 -30.10 8.54
N VAL A 782 14.24 -29.39 8.42
CA VAL A 782 15.58 -29.95 8.51
C VAL A 782 15.87 -30.29 9.96
N LYS A 783 16.47 -31.45 10.22
CA LYS A 783 16.84 -31.87 11.55
C LYS A 783 17.81 -30.90 12.22
N PRO A 784 17.66 -30.64 13.55
CA PRO A 784 18.51 -29.70 14.26
C PRO A 784 20.00 -30.01 14.13
N GLU A 785 20.37 -31.29 14.21
CA GLU A 785 21.75 -31.76 14.08
C GLU A 785 22.35 -31.58 12.68
N ILE A 786 21.51 -31.45 11.68
CA ILE A 786 21.92 -31.14 10.29
C ILE A 786 22.01 -29.62 10.10
N MET A 787 21.10 -28.85 10.75
CA MET A 787 21.13 -27.40 10.67
C MET A 787 22.45 -26.77 11.14
N GLU A 788 23.07 -27.36 12.16
CA GLU A 788 24.35 -26.89 12.69
C GLU A 788 25.53 -27.16 11.75
N LYS A 789 25.35 -28.04 10.78
CA LYS A 789 26.36 -28.44 9.79
C LYS A 789 26.16 -27.79 8.42
N LEU A 790 25.10 -27.05 8.21
CA LEU A 790 24.83 -26.42 6.92
C LEU A 790 25.82 -25.31 6.62
N ASN A 791 26.12 -25.14 5.33
CA ASN A 791 26.98 -24.07 4.84
C ASN A 791 26.31 -22.71 5.07
N PRO A 792 26.86 -21.82 5.90
CA PRO A 792 26.22 -20.55 6.20
C PRO A 792 26.21 -19.62 4.97
N GLY A 793 25.05 -19.14 4.59
CA GLY A 793 24.91 -18.15 3.54
C GLY A 793 24.59 -18.73 2.15
N GLU A 794 24.40 -20.02 2.04
CA GLU A 794 23.96 -20.67 0.80
C GLU A 794 22.43 -20.83 0.79
N TYR A 795 21.79 -20.40 -0.31
CA TYR A 795 20.35 -20.57 -0.52
C TYR A 795 20.06 -21.96 -1.04
N THR A 796 19.12 -22.67 -0.43
CA THR A 796 18.66 -23.97 -0.91
C THR A 796 17.15 -24.11 -0.78
N THR A 797 16.56 -24.79 -1.74
CA THR A 797 15.14 -25.14 -1.74
C THR A 797 15.00 -26.65 -1.89
N ILE A 798 14.26 -27.28 -0.98
CA ILE A 798 13.87 -28.68 -1.05
C ILE A 798 12.38 -28.74 -1.27
N THR A 799 11.94 -29.29 -2.40
CA THR A 799 10.53 -29.53 -2.68
C THR A 799 10.18 -30.99 -2.45
N TYR A 800 8.99 -31.26 -1.92
CA TYR A 800 8.56 -32.60 -1.58
C TYR A 800 7.10 -32.84 -1.95
N ASP A 801 6.79 -34.09 -2.23
CA ASP A 801 5.45 -34.65 -2.39
C ASP A 801 5.33 -35.89 -1.51
N ILE A 802 4.42 -35.86 -0.54
CA ILE A 802 4.20 -36.93 0.43
C ILE A 802 2.83 -37.54 0.22
N ASN A 803 2.77 -38.87 0.11
CA ASN A 803 1.52 -39.60 0.16
C ASN A 803 1.09 -39.75 1.61
N CYS A 804 -0.09 -39.26 1.92
CA CYS A 804 -0.72 -39.49 3.23
C CYS A 804 -1.72 -40.64 3.15
N PHE A 805 -1.46 -41.70 3.86
CA PHE A 805 -2.37 -42.86 4.03
C PHE A 805 -3.00 -42.75 5.37
N VAL A 806 -4.30 -42.90 5.40
CA VAL A 806 -5.12 -42.77 6.61
C VAL A 806 -5.84 -44.06 6.84
N ASN A 807 -5.82 -44.57 8.08
CA ASN A 807 -6.68 -45.70 8.45
C ASN A 807 -8.10 -45.20 8.64
N ARG A 808 -9.04 -45.70 7.81
CA ARG A 808 -10.43 -45.22 7.76
C ARG A 808 -11.32 -45.63 8.91
N ASN A 809 -10.92 -46.61 9.69
CA ASN A 809 -11.89 -47.40 10.44
C ASN A 809 -11.63 -47.41 11.95
N SER A 810 -10.88 -46.44 12.51
CA SER A 810 -10.81 -46.29 13.96
C SER A 810 -11.99 -45.42 14.41
N THR A 811 -12.96 -45.99 15.01
CA THR A 811 -14.06 -45.26 15.62
C THR A 811 -13.84 -45.25 17.12
N ILE A 812 -13.83 -44.10 17.76
CA ILE A 812 -13.95 -43.97 19.21
C ILE A 812 -15.39 -43.58 19.49
N SER A 813 -16.09 -44.44 20.21
CA SER A 813 -17.39 -44.09 20.77
C SER A 813 -17.20 -43.70 22.25
N TYR A 814 -17.67 -42.53 22.60
CA TYR A 814 -17.66 -42.02 23.96
C TYR A 814 -19.09 -41.98 24.49
N ASP A 815 -19.37 -42.80 25.50
CA ASP A 815 -20.65 -42.76 26.22
C ASP A 815 -20.57 -41.73 27.35
N PHE A 816 -21.19 -40.59 27.18
CA PHE A 816 -21.22 -39.53 28.19
C PHE A 816 -21.99 -39.94 29.48
N SER A 817 -22.78 -40.97 29.43
CA SER A 817 -23.54 -41.46 30.61
C SER A 817 -22.71 -42.38 31.50
N SER A 818 -21.78 -43.12 30.92
CA SER A 818 -20.90 -44.09 31.62
C SER A 818 -19.45 -43.63 31.72
N GLY A 819 -19.01 -42.73 30.86
CA GLY A 819 -17.61 -42.29 30.76
C GLY A 819 -16.68 -43.32 30.14
N GLU A 820 -17.23 -44.31 29.42
CA GLU A 820 -16.44 -45.36 28.77
C GLU A 820 -16.10 -45.00 27.32
N GLU A 821 -14.86 -45.29 26.95
CA GLU A 821 -14.34 -45.17 25.58
C GLU A 821 -14.29 -46.56 24.93
N GLU A 822 -14.93 -46.73 23.78
CA GLU A 822 -14.83 -47.97 23.00
C GLU A 822 -13.99 -47.71 21.73
N TYR A 823 -12.90 -48.49 21.58
CA TYR A 823 -12.03 -48.46 20.41
C TYR A 823 -12.43 -49.52 19.40
N ILE A 824 -12.84 -49.13 18.22
CA ILE A 824 -13.04 -50.06 17.09
C ILE A 824 -11.92 -49.82 16.08
N VAL A 825 -11.02 -50.77 15.91
CA VAL A 825 -9.95 -50.75 14.92
C VAL A 825 -10.37 -51.65 13.76
N ASP A 826 -10.58 -51.10 12.60
CA ASP A 826 -10.78 -51.85 11.34
C ASP A 826 -9.57 -51.68 10.42
N GLU A 827 -9.02 -52.76 9.88
CA GLU A 827 -7.75 -52.81 9.17
C GLU A 827 -7.90 -52.35 7.72
N GLY A 828 -7.69 -51.08 7.44
CA GLY A 828 -7.67 -50.60 6.05
C GLY A 828 -6.97 -49.25 5.81
N TRP A 829 -5.81 -49.29 5.22
CA TRP A 829 -5.09 -48.07 4.82
C TRP A 829 -5.54 -47.58 3.44
N THR A 830 -5.92 -46.35 3.33
CA THR A 830 -6.32 -45.76 2.06
C THR A 830 -5.52 -44.47 1.79
N LYS A 831 -4.91 -44.36 0.61
CA LYS A 831 -4.24 -43.11 0.15
C LYS A 831 -5.29 -42.02 0.06
N LYS A 832 -5.10 -40.93 0.76
CA LYS A 832 -6.04 -39.81 0.75
C LYS A 832 -5.57 -38.63 -0.06
N ARG A 833 -4.30 -38.30 -0.02
CA ARG A 833 -3.77 -37.17 -0.79
C ARG A 833 -2.25 -37.13 -0.90
N ASN A 834 -1.76 -36.40 -1.91
CA ASN A 834 -0.39 -35.98 -1.98
C ASN A 834 -0.26 -34.64 -1.27
N LEU A 835 0.72 -34.51 -0.40
CA LEU A 835 1.07 -33.27 0.30
C LEU A 835 2.29 -32.69 -0.38
N LEU A 836 2.15 -31.51 -0.97
CA LEU A 836 3.22 -30.80 -1.66
C LEU A 836 3.80 -29.71 -0.78
N GLY A 837 5.11 -29.52 -0.79
CA GLY A 837 5.72 -28.47 -0.03
C GLY A 837 7.17 -28.17 -0.41
N SER A 838 7.70 -27.11 0.16
CA SER A 838 9.09 -26.73 0.04
C SER A 838 9.70 -26.25 1.34
N ILE A 839 10.98 -26.48 1.50
CA ILE A 839 11.81 -25.93 2.58
C ILE A 839 12.85 -25.04 1.92
N GLU A 840 12.89 -23.75 2.31
CA GLU A 840 13.81 -22.79 1.75
C GLU A 840 14.78 -22.28 2.81
N ASN A 841 16.04 -22.15 2.44
CA ASN A 841 17.08 -21.56 3.27
C ASN A 841 17.58 -20.24 2.67
N GLU A 842 17.39 -19.17 3.38
CA GLU A 842 17.95 -17.86 3.04
C GLU A 842 18.97 -17.45 4.12
N THR A 843 20.22 -17.28 3.73
CA THR A 843 21.28 -16.77 4.63
C THR A 843 21.62 -17.64 5.86
N GLY A 844 21.61 -18.97 5.75
CA GLY A 844 21.94 -19.85 6.89
C GLY A 844 20.87 -19.94 7.97
N LYS A 845 19.68 -19.40 7.72
CA LYS A 845 18.46 -19.62 8.49
C LYS A 845 17.47 -20.32 7.59
N ILE A 846 17.02 -21.49 7.97
CA ILE A 846 15.98 -22.20 7.24
C ILE A 846 14.63 -21.61 7.67
N ASN A 847 14.01 -20.88 6.76
CA ASN A 847 12.62 -20.46 6.91
C ASN A 847 11.75 -21.61 6.41
N ILE A 848 10.95 -22.17 7.29
CA ILE A 848 9.87 -23.07 6.90
C ILE A 848 8.77 -22.16 6.34
N GLY A 849 8.92 -21.77 5.07
CA GLY A 849 7.95 -20.99 4.34
C GLY A 849 7.13 -21.96 3.50
N GLY A 850 5.95 -22.34 3.98
CA GLY A 850 4.95 -22.85 3.07
C GLY A 850 4.60 -21.74 2.09
N SER A 851 4.92 -21.85 0.82
CA SER A 851 4.21 -21.14 -0.21
C SER A 851 2.75 -21.62 -0.15
N ASN A 852 1.79 -20.75 -0.44
CA ASN A 852 0.35 -20.96 -0.25
C ASN A 852 -0.28 -22.21 -0.92
N SER A 853 0.50 -23.05 -1.57
CA SER A 853 0.07 -24.32 -2.18
C SER A 853 0.09 -25.52 -1.24
N ASP A 854 0.55 -25.39 -0.01
CA ASP A 854 1.04 -26.53 0.77
C ASP A 854 0.05 -27.12 1.74
N TYR A 855 -1.17 -26.58 1.79
CA TYR A 855 -2.22 -27.11 2.63
C TYR A 855 -3.11 -28.06 1.83
N SER A 856 -3.05 -29.32 2.14
CA SER A 856 -3.96 -30.33 1.58
C SER A 856 -4.98 -30.71 2.63
N TYR A 857 -6.25 -30.37 2.36
CA TYR A 857 -7.36 -30.74 3.24
C TYR A 857 -7.91 -32.09 2.86
N ILE A 858 -8.07 -32.99 3.84
CA ILE A 858 -8.83 -34.21 3.71
C ILE A 858 -10.12 -34.03 4.50
N TYR A 859 -11.22 -33.79 3.80
CA TYR A 859 -12.53 -33.74 4.42
C TYR A 859 -13.10 -35.14 4.58
N HIS A 860 -13.45 -35.48 5.81
CA HIS A 860 -14.35 -36.62 6.12
C HIS A 860 -15.57 -36.07 6.82
N THR A 861 -16.70 -36.08 6.12
CA THR A 861 -18.00 -35.83 6.73
C THR A 861 -18.56 -37.16 7.19
N TYR A 862 -18.75 -37.33 8.48
CA TYR A 862 -19.39 -38.52 9.05
C TYR A 862 -20.86 -38.19 9.26
N LYS A 863 -21.72 -38.72 8.39
CA LYS A 863 -23.18 -38.55 8.52
C LYS A 863 -23.78 -39.24 9.71
N ASP A 864 -23.10 -40.22 10.30
CA ASP A 864 -23.62 -41.05 11.41
C ASP A 864 -23.47 -40.36 12.79
N VAL A 865 -22.86 -39.20 12.88
CA VAL A 865 -22.70 -38.46 14.15
C VAL A 865 -23.98 -37.70 14.52
N ASP A 866 -24.76 -37.28 13.53
CA ASP A 866 -25.94 -36.42 13.74
C ASP A 866 -27.06 -37.10 14.56
N ASP A 867 -27.32 -38.38 14.35
CA ASP A 867 -28.42 -39.10 15.05
C ASP A 867 -28.03 -39.48 16.48
N LYS A 868 -26.74 -39.57 16.79
CA LYS A 868 -26.26 -40.01 18.14
C LYS A 868 -25.90 -38.84 19.05
N ALA A 869 -25.50 -37.70 18.51
CA ALA A 869 -25.23 -36.46 19.27
C ALA A 869 -26.48 -35.95 19.99
N MET A 870 -27.66 -36.22 19.43
CA MET A 870 -28.96 -35.89 20.03
C MET A 870 -29.39 -36.86 21.15
N SER A 871 -28.75 -38.01 21.25
CA SER A 871 -29.05 -39.05 22.26
C SER A 871 -28.05 -39.12 23.41
N GLY A 872 -26.98 -38.31 23.41
CA GLY A 872 -25.96 -38.31 24.44
C GLY A 872 -24.73 -39.20 24.16
N ASP A 873 -24.73 -39.94 23.04
CA ASP A 873 -23.61 -40.77 22.62
C ASP A 873 -22.88 -40.08 21.45
N ILE A 874 -21.64 -39.65 21.64
CA ILE A 874 -20.80 -39.14 20.55
C ILE A 874 -19.87 -40.26 20.07
N THR A 875 -20.05 -40.66 18.81
CA THR A 875 -19.10 -41.52 18.12
C THR A 875 -18.12 -40.65 17.36
N MET A 876 -16.89 -40.53 17.85
CA MET A 876 -15.81 -39.80 17.13
C MET A 876 -14.98 -40.81 16.33
N ASN A 877 -14.96 -40.65 15.01
CA ASN A 877 -13.98 -41.31 14.19
C ASN A 877 -12.65 -40.55 14.30
N THR A 878 -11.73 -41.03 15.12
CA THR A 878 -10.40 -40.47 15.22
C THR A 878 -9.47 -41.20 14.27
N VAL A 879 -8.89 -40.46 13.35
CA VAL A 879 -7.73 -40.95 12.60
C VAL A 879 -6.50 -40.72 13.48
N ASN A 880 -6.24 -41.66 14.35
CA ASN A 880 -5.08 -41.62 15.22
C ASN A 880 -3.82 -42.20 14.57
N THR A 881 -3.94 -42.76 13.37
CA THR A 881 -2.80 -43.34 12.67
C THR A 881 -2.80 -42.94 11.20
N TYR A 882 -1.76 -42.28 10.81
CA TYR A 882 -1.46 -42.01 9.42
C TYR A 882 -0.05 -42.52 9.11
N ILE A 883 0.17 -42.94 7.86
CA ILE A 883 1.49 -43.25 7.31
C ILE A 883 1.79 -42.22 6.23
N LEU A 884 2.96 -41.63 6.32
CA LEU A 884 3.48 -40.70 5.34
C LEU A 884 4.55 -41.42 4.52
N GLU A 885 4.36 -41.50 3.23
CA GLU A 885 5.33 -42.03 2.29
C GLU A 885 5.77 -40.94 1.34
N MET A 886 7.07 -40.69 1.26
CA MET A 886 7.61 -39.74 0.31
C MET A 886 7.36 -40.25 -1.11
N ALA A 887 6.61 -39.50 -1.89
CA ALA A 887 6.34 -39.81 -3.30
C ALA A 887 7.42 -39.19 -4.21
N SER A 888 7.89 -38.01 -3.86
CA SER A 888 9.07 -37.42 -4.48
C SER A 888 9.67 -36.37 -3.53
N VAL A 889 10.96 -36.21 -3.60
CA VAL A 889 11.68 -35.13 -2.94
C VAL A 889 12.87 -34.73 -3.81
N THR A 890 13.06 -33.44 -3.99
CA THR A 890 14.18 -32.90 -4.78
C THR A 890 14.75 -31.67 -4.09
N GLY A 891 16.03 -31.59 -4.00
CA GLY A 891 16.77 -30.46 -3.45
C GLY A 891 18.17 -30.89 -3.06
N LYS A 892 18.96 -29.92 -2.63
CA LYS A 892 20.33 -30.16 -2.16
C LYS A 892 20.55 -29.49 -0.82
N LEU A 893 21.34 -30.11 0.03
CA LEU A 893 21.91 -29.49 1.24
C LEU A 893 23.43 -29.47 1.10
N SER A 894 24.04 -28.33 1.32
CA SER A 894 25.48 -28.22 1.45
C SER A 894 25.86 -28.42 2.91
N VAL A 895 26.45 -29.54 3.23
CA VAL A 895 26.72 -30.01 4.59
C VAL A 895 28.24 -30.13 4.81
N ARG A 896 28.71 -29.76 5.98
CA ARG A 896 30.13 -29.88 6.33
C ARG A 896 30.54 -31.36 6.25
N SER A 897 31.56 -31.65 5.46
CA SER A 897 32.22 -32.96 5.42
C SER A 897 32.86 -33.26 6.78
N ASN A 898 32.57 -34.41 7.37
CA ASN A 898 33.02 -34.76 8.70
C ASN A 898 34.52 -34.81 8.84
#